data_e98d986b0f75d77ba9cb54d85631e52b
#
_entry.id   e98d986b0f75d77ba9cb54d85631e52b
#
_cell.length_a   1.000
_cell.length_b   1.000
_cell.length_c   1.000
_cell.angle_alpha   90.00
_cell.angle_beta   90.00
_cell.angle_gamma   90.00
#
_symmetry.space_group_name_H-M   'P 1'
#
loop_
_entity.id
_entity.type
_entity.pdbx_description
1 polymer ?
#
loop_
_entity_poly.entity_id
_entity_poly.type
_entity_poly.pdbx_seq_one_letter_code
_entity_poly.pdbx_strand_id
1 'polypeptide(L)'
;MNRLPAIFLAMGLVRCAGADNPDDARWDFRFGRPALDGGALAAVWHDGELFVGGAFQGAGANFAPGVARWDGTNWWPVGEGLSATNAIGWTVTSLAVWEHELYAGGNFVRSGDDWLPGLARWNGTNWSALPGIAAARVRRLLVQNGSLFAAGNLQLAGDTNYYGVARWNGNVWETYDSRIGRTEGIGCIAVRGETVYVSGDFNVIADTAIPYNAYWNGATWQLLPGLTNQTFRTLAIHAGGLYGSGSFTHIGGIAANNLARWDGESWWPVGDGFDQAPDRLLSTPSGLYAVGSLKQSGSTTINNVARWNGSAWQSLGADTWPAAENPNELCLADDGRLFAVGYFFSVQGQRAGHAAEWTGTQWKPLVVNNSLALTDGFLSIFSIAADKDSLFVGGVYSEPAGASGRAVWQLKSNVWAKLGGDFTNIGGAPVIASLVVQNGQLFAGGAFTNVNHATIHHLARWDGDQWQPVGNITNGPIGAMVSDGTNLFIGESPAGFQVNGRTVKRWDGHQWSTLADQVNNGITALAWAEGDLYAGGGFTRIGTLAANRIAVWKNGQWETLGGGMDGAAGVTVQAIVVDGTNVFAGGRFATAGGVAVNNLARWDGAQWHPVGSPPTDGVWAPATAIMALTIRDGNLYVGGFFTGAGGQNIPALARFDGTNWTRLGSGLRGWEVATPVPRVRTMAWQENALWVGGLFPAAGNKSAVSLARWVAHPAMRLSVPESMENEAWRIRASGVTGLRFVVESSTDLQEWTECTRGQGDTDPWEFQDASSSSPRFYRTVLCP
;
A
#
# COMPACT_ATOMS: atom_id res chain seq x y z
N MET A 1 -23.24 -26.55 44.31
CA MET A 1 -23.44 -25.11 44.42
C MET A 1 -23.56 -24.58 43.00
N ASN A 2 -24.74 -24.07 42.67
CA ASN A 2 -25.05 -23.57 41.31
C ASN A 2 -24.21 -22.34 41.02
N ARG A 3 -23.22 -22.46 40.12
CA ARG A 3 -22.53 -21.29 39.55
C ARG A 3 -23.44 -20.70 38.49
N LEU A 4 -23.82 -19.44 38.64
CA LEU A 4 -24.57 -18.67 37.64
C LEU A 4 -23.73 -18.54 36.36
N PRO A 5 -24.31 -18.70 35.16
CA PRO A 5 -23.59 -18.51 33.91
C PRO A 5 -23.19 -17.04 33.74
N ALA A 6 -22.02 -16.82 33.16
CA ALA A 6 -21.56 -15.50 32.78
C ALA A 6 -22.58 -14.79 31.85
N ILE A 7 -22.94 -13.57 32.17
CA ILE A 7 -23.88 -12.77 31.38
C ILE A 7 -23.10 -11.95 30.35
N PHE A 8 -23.51 -12.04 29.11
CA PHE A 8 -22.89 -11.31 27.99
C PHE A 8 -23.54 -9.93 27.81
N LEU A 9 -22.73 -8.91 27.68
CA LEU A 9 -23.16 -7.56 27.30
C LEU A 9 -22.72 -7.23 25.88
N ALA A 10 -23.56 -6.43 25.22
CA ALA A 10 -23.45 -6.02 23.84
C ALA A 10 -22.21 -5.16 23.56
N MET A 11 -21.76 -5.17 22.29
CA MET A 11 -20.64 -4.41 21.78
C MET A 11 -20.64 -2.93 22.19
N GLY A 12 -19.54 -2.45 22.74
CA GLY A 12 -19.17 -1.04 22.79
C GLY A 12 -17.92 -0.81 21.93
N LEU A 13 -17.94 0.21 21.08
CA LEU A 13 -16.73 0.72 20.45
C LEU A 13 -15.97 1.53 21.50
N VAL A 14 -14.92 0.96 22.06
CA VAL A 14 -13.99 1.66 22.96
C VAL A 14 -12.71 1.95 22.20
N ARG A 15 -12.15 3.13 22.37
CA ARG A 15 -10.89 3.54 21.72
C ARG A 15 -9.73 2.71 22.23
N CYS A 16 -9.13 1.92 21.33
CA CYS A 16 -7.74 1.50 21.52
C CYS A 16 -6.86 2.74 21.35
N ALA A 17 -5.93 2.98 22.26
CA ALA A 17 -5.06 4.14 22.22
C ALA A 17 -4.29 4.20 20.88
N GLY A 18 -4.49 5.28 20.11
CA GLY A 18 -3.76 5.54 18.87
C GLY A 18 -4.57 5.51 17.57
N ALA A 19 -5.92 5.48 17.61
CA ALA A 19 -6.72 5.42 16.38
C ALA A 19 -7.62 6.64 16.21
N ASP A 20 -7.49 7.31 15.08
CA ASP A 20 -8.26 8.52 14.75
C ASP A 20 -9.73 8.23 14.43
N ASN A 21 -10.05 7.02 13.94
CA ASN A 21 -11.40 6.61 13.61
C ASN A 21 -11.67 5.16 14.03
N PRO A 22 -12.55 4.93 15.05
CA PRO A 22 -12.86 3.59 15.52
C PRO A 22 -13.48 2.67 14.44
N ASP A 23 -14.11 3.23 13.41
CA ASP A 23 -14.65 2.46 12.31
C ASP A 23 -13.55 1.86 11.40
N ASP A 24 -12.29 2.29 11.51
CA ASP A 24 -11.18 1.66 10.78
C ASP A 24 -10.95 0.19 11.20
N ALA A 25 -11.41 -0.19 12.38
CA ALA A 25 -11.48 -1.58 12.83
C ALA A 25 -12.29 -2.50 11.89
N ARG A 26 -13.19 -1.95 11.09
CA ARG A 26 -14.05 -2.69 10.16
C ARG A 26 -13.38 -3.03 8.84
N TRP A 27 -12.22 -2.45 8.54
CA TRP A 27 -11.41 -2.85 7.40
C TRP A 27 -10.62 -4.12 7.71
N ASP A 28 -10.69 -5.11 6.83
CA ASP A 28 -9.98 -6.38 6.97
C ASP A 28 -8.47 -6.17 6.73
N PHE A 29 -7.66 -6.49 7.74
CA PHE A 29 -6.21 -6.29 7.72
C PHE A 29 -5.44 -7.28 6.83
N ARG A 30 -6.05 -8.41 6.43
CA ARG A 30 -5.36 -9.52 5.76
C ARG A 30 -4.99 -9.24 4.30
N PHE A 31 -5.50 -8.15 3.70
CA PHE A 31 -5.26 -7.78 2.30
C PHE A 31 -4.07 -6.85 2.09
N GLY A 32 -3.33 -6.54 3.14
CA GLY A 32 -2.03 -5.89 3.08
C GLY A 32 -0.93 -6.81 2.57
N ARG A 33 0.17 -6.25 2.07
CA ARG A 33 1.35 -7.06 1.70
C ARG A 33 1.97 -7.69 2.94
N PRO A 34 2.58 -8.90 2.84
CA PRO A 34 3.14 -9.59 4.01
C PRO A 34 4.42 -8.93 4.57
N ALA A 35 4.95 -7.90 3.92
CA ALA A 35 6.18 -7.19 4.27
C ALA A 35 6.09 -5.71 3.86
N LEU A 36 7.21 -5.00 3.74
CA LEU A 36 7.24 -3.64 3.21
C LEU A 36 6.84 -3.64 1.72
N ASP A 37 6.10 -2.61 1.29
CA ASP A 37 5.61 -2.48 -0.08
C ASP A 37 6.49 -1.61 -0.99
N GLY A 38 7.61 -1.10 -0.45
CA GLY A 38 8.59 -0.29 -1.16
C GLY A 38 9.98 -0.38 -0.55
N GLY A 39 10.98 0.16 -1.23
CA GLY A 39 12.39 0.04 -0.87
C GLY A 39 12.73 0.61 0.50
N ALA A 40 13.49 -0.16 1.27
CA ALA A 40 14.03 0.25 2.57
C ALA A 40 15.44 0.83 2.40
N LEU A 41 15.75 1.93 3.09
CA LEU A 41 17.00 2.69 2.94
C LEU A 41 17.77 2.84 4.23
N ALA A 42 17.12 2.66 5.36
CA ALA A 42 17.70 2.82 6.70
C ALA A 42 17.16 1.73 7.64
N ALA A 43 17.98 1.30 8.57
CA ALA A 43 17.57 0.41 9.64
C ALA A 43 18.33 0.73 10.93
N VAL A 44 17.65 0.61 12.07
CA VAL A 44 18.25 0.72 13.40
C VAL A 44 17.54 -0.19 14.38
N TRP A 45 18.28 -0.77 15.29
CA TRP A 45 17.75 -1.56 16.41
C TRP A 45 17.51 -0.67 17.61
N HIS A 46 16.33 -0.76 18.22
CA HIS A 46 15.97 0.04 19.40
C HIS A 46 14.90 -0.69 20.22
N ASP A 47 15.06 -0.75 21.52
CA ASP A 47 14.13 -1.34 22.50
C ASP A 47 13.60 -2.74 22.12
N GLY A 48 14.49 -3.59 21.60
CA GLY A 48 14.12 -4.96 21.23
C GLY A 48 13.45 -5.13 19.87
N GLU A 49 13.30 -4.06 19.08
CA GLU A 49 12.64 -4.04 17.78
C GLU A 49 13.54 -3.47 16.67
N LEU A 50 13.29 -3.90 15.44
CA LEU A 50 13.94 -3.34 14.25
C LEU A 50 13.09 -2.21 13.67
N PHE A 51 13.60 -0.99 13.67
CA PHE A 51 13.01 0.15 12.97
C PHE A 51 13.60 0.28 11.57
N VAL A 52 12.74 0.46 10.58
CA VAL A 52 13.12 0.55 9.16
C VAL A 52 12.55 1.82 8.56
N GLY A 53 13.39 2.58 7.86
CA GLY A 53 13.04 3.78 7.11
C GLY A 53 13.20 3.58 5.61
N GLY A 54 12.37 4.24 4.78
CA GLY A 54 12.47 4.06 3.34
C GLY A 54 11.45 4.83 2.52
N ALA A 55 11.18 4.31 1.32
CA ALA A 55 10.19 4.79 0.36
C ALA A 55 9.06 3.78 0.21
N PHE A 56 8.34 3.50 1.30
CA PHE A 56 7.21 2.58 1.34
C PHE A 56 6.01 3.26 2.01
N GLN A 57 4.81 2.73 1.78
CA GLN A 57 3.57 3.20 2.42
C GLN A 57 2.92 2.14 3.29
N GLY A 58 3.21 0.87 3.03
CA GLY A 58 2.68 -0.27 3.77
C GLY A 58 3.77 -1.13 4.38
N ALA A 59 3.51 -1.64 5.58
CA ALA A 59 4.35 -2.58 6.29
C ALA A 59 3.46 -3.69 6.87
N GLY A 60 3.54 -4.90 6.30
CA GLY A 60 2.60 -5.95 6.62
C GLY A 60 1.15 -5.50 6.36
N ALA A 61 0.29 -5.74 7.33
CA ALA A 61 -1.11 -5.35 7.28
C ALA A 61 -1.37 -3.86 7.59
N ASN A 62 -0.32 -3.07 7.86
CA ASN A 62 -0.47 -1.71 8.35
C ASN A 62 -0.10 -0.67 7.29
N PHE A 63 -0.82 0.45 7.27
CA PHE A 63 -0.37 1.66 6.60
C PHE A 63 0.70 2.31 7.47
N ALA A 64 1.92 2.43 6.94
CA ALA A 64 3.12 2.87 7.67
C ALA A 64 4.03 3.67 6.73
N PRO A 65 3.65 4.91 6.37
CA PRO A 65 4.40 5.68 5.38
C PRO A 65 5.80 6.04 5.91
N GLY A 66 6.81 5.62 5.16
CA GLY A 66 8.22 5.98 5.34
C GLY A 66 8.93 5.36 6.53
N VAL A 67 8.24 4.91 7.58
CA VAL A 67 8.86 4.28 8.73
C VAL A 67 7.96 3.22 9.35
N ALA A 68 8.56 2.06 9.68
CA ALA A 68 7.88 0.93 10.30
C ALA A 68 8.79 0.24 11.32
N ARG A 69 8.22 -0.55 12.23
CA ARG A 69 8.97 -1.39 13.17
C ARG A 69 8.55 -2.86 13.07
N TRP A 70 9.51 -3.75 13.27
CA TRP A 70 9.34 -5.21 13.31
C TRP A 70 9.58 -5.72 14.72
N ASP A 71 8.58 -6.37 15.33
CA ASP A 71 8.62 -6.90 16.70
C ASP A 71 9.14 -8.36 16.81
N GLY A 72 9.59 -8.93 15.71
CA GLY A 72 9.98 -10.35 15.60
C GLY A 72 8.92 -11.20 14.89
N THR A 73 7.68 -10.74 14.81
CA THR A 73 6.55 -11.47 14.22
C THR A 73 5.69 -10.63 13.27
N ASN A 74 5.51 -9.36 13.58
CA ASN A 74 4.63 -8.45 12.84
C ASN A 74 5.30 -7.11 12.54
N TRP A 75 4.86 -6.50 11.45
CA TRP A 75 5.17 -5.11 11.13
C TRP A 75 4.15 -4.17 11.75
N TRP A 76 4.62 -3.07 12.33
CA TRP A 76 3.81 -2.02 12.94
C TRP A 76 4.19 -0.64 12.41
N PRO A 77 3.23 0.29 12.32
CA PRO A 77 3.53 1.69 12.03
C PRO A 77 4.27 2.34 13.21
N VAL A 78 4.98 3.42 12.93
CA VAL A 78 5.58 4.31 13.93
C VAL A 78 4.84 5.63 13.89
N GLY A 79 3.83 5.78 14.74
CA GLY A 79 2.88 6.88 14.68
C GLY A 79 2.15 6.93 13.35
N GLU A 80 1.89 8.13 12.84
CA GLU A 80 1.30 8.33 11.52
C GLU A 80 2.31 8.23 10.36
N GLY A 81 3.55 7.83 10.67
CA GLY A 81 4.64 7.74 9.71
C GLY A 81 5.20 9.10 9.29
N LEU A 82 6.03 9.10 8.25
CA LEU A 82 6.70 10.29 7.71
C LEU A 82 6.46 10.38 6.21
N SER A 83 5.96 11.52 5.72
CA SER A 83 5.52 11.70 4.34
C SER A 83 5.81 13.10 3.80
N ALA A 84 5.46 13.37 2.52
CA ALA A 84 5.54 14.69 1.92
C ALA A 84 4.23 15.10 1.24
N THR A 85 3.97 16.39 1.12
CA THR A 85 2.77 16.94 0.49
C THR A 85 2.77 16.84 -1.04
N ASN A 86 3.94 16.67 -1.66
CA ASN A 86 4.12 16.65 -3.12
C ASN A 86 4.77 15.35 -3.59
N ALA A 87 4.24 14.83 -4.64
CA ALA A 87 4.41 13.53 -5.25
C ALA A 87 5.83 13.14 -5.74
N ILE A 88 6.89 13.86 -5.43
CA ILE A 88 8.21 13.55 -5.95
C ILE A 88 9.16 13.15 -4.82
N GLY A 89 9.28 11.81 -4.63
CA GLY A 89 10.47 11.22 -4.02
C GLY A 89 10.69 11.50 -2.53
N TRP A 90 9.63 11.49 -1.69
CA TRP A 90 9.85 11.50 -0.25
C TRP A 90 10.42 10.18 0.23
N THR A 91 11.40 10.25 1.11
CA THR A 91 12.08 9.06 1.66
C THR A 91 12.58 9.35 3.06
N VAL A 92 12.58 8.35 3.91
CA VAL A 92 13.40 8.30 5.12
C VAL A 92 14.71 7.64 4.73
N THR A 93 15.79 8.41 4.71
CA THR A 93 17.11 7.99 4.20
C THR A 93 18.04 7.52 5.30
N SER A 94 17.77 7.90 6.56
CA SER A 94 18.57 7.53 7.70
C SER A 94 17.75 7.52 8.99
N LEU A 95 18.04 6.54 9.84
CA LEU A 95 17.54 6.42 11.20
C LEU A 95 18.72 6.39 12.18
N ALA A 96 18.52 6.92 13.37
CA ALA A 96 19.48 6.84 14.47
C ALA A 96 18.77 6.81 15.81
N VAL A 97 19.37 6.18 16.82
CA VAL A 97 18.89 6.24 18.21
C VAL A 97 19.88 7.08 19.02
N TRP A 98 19.39 8.11 19.67
CA TRP A 98 20.16 8.98 20.54
C TRP A 98 19.36 9.29 21.82
N GLU A 99 19.99 9.12 23.00
CA GLU A 99 19.32 9.30 24.30
C GLU A 99 17.99 8.57 24.44
N HIS A 100 17.96 7.30 23.99
CA HIS A 100 16.78 6.42 24.01
C HIS A 100 15.60 6.89 23.13
N GLU A 101 15.79 7.85 22.26
CA GLU A 101 14.79 8.31 21.30
C GLU A 101 15.21 7.98 19.87
N LEU A 102 14.21 7.73 19.00
CA LEU A 102 14.44 7.46 17.59
C LEU A 102 14.43 8.78 16.80
N TYR A 103 15.41 8.96 15.94
CA TYR A 103 15.53 10.08 15.03
C TYR A 103 15.47 9.60 13.59
N ALA A 104 14.75 10.35 12.75
CA ALA A 104 14.59 10.10 11.32
C ALA A 104 15.06 11.30 10.51
N GLY A 105 15.88 11.03 9.50
CA GLY A 105 16.32 12.00 8.52
C GLY A 105 15.91 11.62 7.10
N GLY A 106 15.59 12.63 6.28
CA GLY A 106 15.14 12.37 4.90
C GLY A 106 14.76 13.65 4.14
N ASN A 107 13.86 13.48 3.21
CA ASN A 107 13.22 14.58 2.48
C ASN A 107 11.70 14.63 2.70
N PHE A 108 11.20 14.01 3.78
CA PHE A 108 9.83 14.14 4.22
C PHE A 108 9.55 15.55 4.78
N VAL A 109 8.29 15.94 4.88
CA VAL A 109 7.88 17.26 5.38
C VAL A 109 6.79 17.22 6.43
N ARG A 110 6.23 16.04 6.75
CA ARG A 110 5.15 15.92 7.75
C ARG A 110 5.02 14.52 8.34
N SER A 111 4.33 14.45 9.49
CA SER A 111 3.68 13.28 10.04
C SER A 111 2.22 13.65 10.34
N GLY A 112 1.28 12.98 9.69
CA GLY A 112 -0.11 13.43 9.72
C GLY A 112 -0.26 14.88 9.26
N ASP A 113 -0.81 15.74 10.11
CA ASP A 113 -0.94 17.18 9.87
C ASP A 113 0.27 18.01 10.36
N ASP A 114 1.17 17.42 11.14
CA ASP A 114 2.32 18.12 11.72
C ASP A 114 3.43 18.35 10.69
N TRP A 115 3.95 19.58 10.63
CA TRP A 115 5.06 19.97 9.76
C TRP A 115 6.42 19.56 10.33
N LEU A 116 7.18 18.75 9.58
CA LEU A 116 8.46 18.17 9.97
C LEU A 116 9.48 18.35 8.83
N PRO A 117 10.33 19.36 8.87
CA PRO A 117 11.17 19.73 7.72
C PRO A 117 12.40 18.82 7.54
N GLY A 118 12.19 17.51 7.22
CA GLY A 118 13.24 16.57 6.84
C GLY A 118 14.08 15.99 7.96
N LEU A 119 13.82 16.38 9.21
CA LEU A 119 14.43 15.83 10.42
C LEU A 119 13.41 15.80 11.55
N ALA A 120 13.19 14.62 12.13
CA ALA A 120 12.17 14.40 13.15
C ALA A 120 12.65 13.50 14.28
N ARG A 121 12.06 13.66 15.46
CA ARG A 121 12.27 12.89 16.68
C ARG A 121 10.98 12.16 17.05
N TRP A 122 11.08 10.89 17.37
CA TRP A 122 10.01 10.04 17.89
C TRP A 122 10.18 9.84 19.39
N ASN A 123 9.18 10.19 20.19
CA ASN A 123 9.20 10.10 21.64
C ASN A 123 8.47 8.86 22.21
N GLY A 124 8.21 7.86 21.37
CA GLY A 124 7.40 6.69 21.72
C GLY A 124 5.91 6.81 21.35
N THR A 125 5.41 8.03 21.10
CA THR A 125 3.99 8.28 20.80
C THR A 125 3.80 9.14 19.53
N ASN A 126 4.54 10.23 19.39
CA ASN A 126 4.40 11.17 18.29
C ASN A 126 5.76 11.57 17.71
N TRP A 127 5.74 11.89 16.41
CA TRP A 127 6.84 12.56 15.74
C TRP A 127 6.80 14.06 16.03
N SER A 128 7.95 14.65 16.25
CA SER A 128 8.11 16.08 16.44
C SER A 128 9.31 16.63 15.68
N ALA A 129 9.23 17.89 15.21
CA ALA A 129 10.38 18.58 14.63
C ALA A 129 11.44 18.86 15.68
N LEU A 130 12.72 18.83 15.30
CA LEU A 130 13.79 19.30 16.15
C LEU A 130 13.84 20.84 16.11
N PRO A 131 14.04 21.49 17.26
CA PRO A 131 14.12 22.93 17.31
C PRO A 131 15.34 23.44 16.51
N GLY A 132 15.22 24.63 15.94
CA GLY A 132 16.31 25.28 15.22
C GLY A 132 16.53 24.82 13.77
N ILE A 133 15.77 23.86 13.25
CA ILE A 133 15.79 23.46 11.83
C ILE A 133 14.63 24.14 11.09
N ALA A 134 14.91 24.88 10.02
CA ALA A 134 13.92 25.48 9.14
C ALA A 134 13.61 24.60 7.92
N ALA A 135 14.63 23.97 7.35
CA ALA A 135 14.51 23.01 6.25
C ALA A 135 15.73 22.07 6.27
N ALA A 136 15.48 20.80 5.90
CA ALA A 136 16.54 19.82 5.80
C ALA A 136 16.28 18.80 4.70
N ARG A 137 17.36 18.38 4.04
CA ARG A 137 17.43 17.14 3.24
C ARG A 137 18.53 16.30 3.86
N VAL A 138 18.19 15.56 4.91
CA VAL A 138 19.16 14.73 5.61
C VAL A 138 19.42 13.47 4.80
N ARG A 139 20.68 13.22 4.46
CA ARG A 139 21.13 12.00 3.80
C ARG A 139 21.67 10.97 4.80
N ARG A 140 22.27 11.44 5.90
CA ARG A 140 22.81 10.57 6.95
C ARG A 140 22.65 11.16 8.34
N LEU A 141 22.22 10.33 9.28
CA LEU A 141 22.33 10.55 10.71
C LEU A 141 23.44 9.64 11.27
N LEU A 142 24.20 10.15 12.22
CA LEU A 142 25.25 9.40 12.92
C LEU A 142 25.23 9.78 14.38
N VAL A 143 25.22 8.80 15.27
CA VAL A 143 25.43 9.02 16.71
C VAL A 143 26.86 8.64 17.04
N GLN A 144 27.62 9.59 17.54
CA GLN A 144 29.01 9.41 17.90
C GLN A 144 29.40 10.36 19.04
N ASN A 145 30.21 9.88 19.97
CA ASN A 145 30.69 10.68 21.11
C ASN A 145 29.58 11.37 21.92
N GLY A 146 28.44 10.67 22.10
CA GLY A 146 27.28 11.19 22.85
C GLY A 146 26.49 12.29 22.14
N SER A 147 26.73 12.53 20.85
CA SER A 147 26.04 13.56 20.06
C SER A 147 25.41 12.97 18.80
N LEU A 148 24.32 13.60 18.33
CA LEU A 148 23.68 13.29 17.07
C LEU A 148 24.22 14.23 15.97
N PHE A 149 24.74 13.65 14.91
CA PHE A 149 25.16 14.38 13.70
C PHE A 149 24.14 14.19 12.59
N ALA A 150 23.81 15.30 11.90
CA ALA A 150 23.03 15.28 10.67
C ALA A 150 23.90 15.78 9.51
N ALA A 151 23.96 14.98 8.45
CA ALA A 151 24.69 15.34 7.23
C ALA A 151 23.74 15.34 6.02
N GLY A 152 23.89 16.35 5.16
CA GLY A 152 22.99 16.51 4.01
C GLY A 152 23.04 17.93 3.47
N ASN A 153 21.88 18.57 3.44
CA ASN A 153 21.70 19.98 3.14
C ASN A 153 20.70 20.53 4.17
N LEU A 154 21.19 21.34 5.10
CA LEU A 154 20.49 21.77 6.30
C LEU A 154 20.38 23.30 6.33
N GLN A 155 19.20 23.83 6.62
CA GLN A 155 18.99 25.26 6.88
C GLN A 155 18.50 25.45 8.32
N LEU A 156 19.20 26.30 9.08
CA LEU A 156 18.81 26.63 10.44
C LEU A 156 17.74 27.71 10.48
N ALA A 157 16.94 27.74 11.52
CA ALA A 157 15.90 28.75 11.70
C ALA A 157 16.51 30.12 11.90
N GLY A 158 16.06 31.10 11.10
CA GLY A 158 16.58 32.46 11.12
C GLY A 158 17.87 32.70 10.31
N ASP A 159 18.41 31.64 9.66
CA ASP A 159 19.57 31.71 8.80
C ASP A 159 19.21 31.50 7.33
N THR A 160 19.92 32.15 6.43
CA THR A 160 19.79 32.04 4.98
C THR A 160 20.80 31.07 4.37
N ASN A 161 21.82 30.65 5.14
CA ASN A 161 22.85 29.72 4.70
C ASN A 161 22.36 28.26 4.74
N TYR A 162 23.01 27.42 3.94
CA TYR A 162 22.85 25.97 3.94
C TYR A 162 24.13 25.32 4.45
N TYR A 163 23.99 24.35 5.36
CA TYR A 163 25.08 23.64 6.01
C TYR A 163 25.12 22.19 5.61
N GLY A 164 26.32 21.68 5.36
CA GLY A 164 26.52 20.27 4.97
C GLY A 164 26.44 19.32 6.16
N VAL A 165 26.88 19.78 7.33
CA VAL A 165 26.91 19.01 8.59
C VAL A 165 26.49 19.89 9.76
N ALA A 166 25.71 19.31 10.67
CA ALA A 166 25.43 19.90 11.97
C ALA A 166 25.45 18.81 13.06
N ARG A 167 25.91 19.17 14.25
CA ARG A 167 25.92 18.38 15.47
C ARG A 167 24.86 18.90 16.43
N TRP A 168 23.99 18.03 16.90
CA TRP A 168 23.02 18.30 17.95
C TRP A 168 23.60 17.83 19.30
N ASN A 169 23.67 18.69 20.28
CA ASN A 169 24.18 18.38 21.62
C ASN A 169 23.04 18.26 22.67
N GLY A 170 21.79 18.21 22.23
CA GLY A 170 20.59 18.18 23.11
C GLY A 170 19.94 19.56 23.27
N ASN A 171 20.62 20.64 22.91
CA ASN A 171 20.13 22.01 23.10
C ASN A 171 20.27 22.91 21.87
N VAL A 172 21.41 22.85 21.21
CA VAL A 172 21.73 23.70 20.05
C VAL A 172 22.39 22.89 18.93
N TRP A 173 22.28 23.41 17.71
CA TRP A 173 22.97 22.91 16.54
C TRP A 173 24.30 23.61 16.35
N GLU A 174 25.38 22.84 16.24
CA GLU A 174 26.75 23.29 15.93
C GLU A 174 27.07 22.91 14.49
N THR A 175 27.34 23.87 13.61
CA THR A 175 27.42 23.64 12.14
C THR A 175 28.85 23.46 11.62
N TYR A 176 29.87 23.53 12.46
CA TYR A 176 31.28 23.44 12.04
C TYR A 176 31.66 24.42 10.90
N ASP A 177 30.93 25.54 10.76
CA ASP A 177 31.02 26.43 9.60
C ASP A 177 30.96 25.68 8.24
N SER A 178 30.17 24.59 8.15
CA SER A 178 30.08 23.73 6.96
C SER A 178 29.15 24.30 5.88
N ARG A 179 29.21 25.61 5.62
CA ARG A 179 28.40 26.27 4.58
C ARG A 179 28.68 25.70 3.20
N ILE A 180 27.62 25.34 2.49
CA ILE A 180 27.61 24.75 1.14
C ILE A 180 26.53 25.40 0.28
N GLY A 181 26.56 25.18 -1.04
CA GLY A 181 25.51 25.65 -1.95
C GLY A 181 24.15 25.05 -1.68
N ARG A 182 23.09 25.79 -2.01
CA ARG A 182 21.68 25.37 -1.80
C ARG A 182 21.32 24.01 -2.42
N THR A 183 21.92 23.65 -3.55
CA THR A 183 21.68 22.41 -4.29
C THR A 183 22.72 21.34 -4.00
N GLU A 184 23.75 21.67 -3.25
CA GLU A 184 24.82 20.78 -2.83
C GLU A 184 24.40 19.96 -1.60
N GLY A 185 25.16 18.92 -1.25
CA GLY A 185 24.85 18.14 -0.05
C GLY A 185 25.90 17.10 0.27
N ILE A 186 26.05 16.85 1.57
CA ILE A 186 26.90 15.77 2.09
C ILE A 186 26.15 14.45 2.02
N GLY A 187 26.77 13.45 1.40
CA GLY A 187 26.22 12.10 1.20
C GLY A 187 26.55 11.14 2.32
N CYS A 188 27.72 11.25 2.91
CA CYS A 188 28.18 10.40 4.01
C CYS A 188 29.08 11.15 4.98
N ILE A 189 29.13 10.66 6.22
CA ILE A 189 29.87 11.24 7.34
C ILE A 189 30.48 10.11 8.18
N ALA A 190 31.67 10.37 8.73
CA ALA A 190 32.28 9.58 9.80
C ALA A 190 32.97 10.51 10.81
N VAL A 191 33.02 10.14 12.07
CA VAL A 191 33.58 10.95 13.15
C VAL A 191 34.60 10.11 13.96
N ARG A 192 35.80 10.66 14.16
CA ARG A 192 36.85 10.05 14.99
C ARG A 192 37.41 11.09 15.96
N GLY A 193 37.09 10.97 17.23
CA GLY A 193 37.38 12.05 18.19
C GLY A 193 36.69 13.34 17.77
N GLU A 194 37.42 14.42 17.67
CA GLU A 194 36.90 15.72 17.20
C GLU A 194 36.99 15.91 15.67
N THR A 195 37.55 14.94 14.95
CA THR A 195 37.70 15.00 13.49
C THR A 195 36.42 14.52 12.82
N VAL A 196 35.81 15.35 11.98
CA VAL A 196 34.64 15.02 11.18
C VAL A 196 35.04 14.84 9.70
N TYR A 197 34.82 13.68 9.13
CA TYR A 197 35.08 13.36 7.73
C TYR A 197 33.77 13.38 6.97
N VAL A 198 33.75 14.02 5.80
CA VAL A 198 32.56 14.15 4.96
C VAL A 198 32.88 13.89 3.49
N SER A 199 31.90 13.36 2.78
CA SER A 199 31.93 13.27 1.32
C SER A 199 30.56 13.53 0.72
N GLY A 200 30.51 14.20 -0.44
CA GLY A 200 29.25 14.54 -1.09
C GLY A 200 29.40 15.41 -2.32
N ASP A 201 28.28 15.87 -2.83
CA ASP A 201 28.20 16.73 -4.01
C ASP A 201 28.36 18.20 -3.57
N PHE A 202 29.57 18.64 -3.33
CA PHE A 202 29.91 20.02 -3.05
C PHE A 202 31.27 20.37 -3.68
N ASN A 203 31.46 21.64 -4.01
CA ASN A 203 32.72 22.18 -4.56
C ASN A 203 33.38 23.13 -3.58
N VAL A 204 32.60 23.68 -2.69
CA VAL A 204 33.04 24.68 -1.69
C VAL A 204 32.45 24.31 -0.35
N ILE A 205 33.24 24.37 0.70
CA ILE A 205 32.80 24.25 2.08
C ILE A 205 33.44 25.36 2.91
N ALA A 206 32.69 26.11 3.71
CA ALA A 206 33.17 27.26 4.49
C ALA A 206 33.92 28.30 3.63
N ASP A 207 33.40 28.62 2.45
CA ASP A 207 34.01 29.52 1.46
C ASP A 207 35.38 29.06 0.93
N THR A 208 35.82 27.86 1.25
CA THR A 208 37.07 27.26 0.78
C THR A 208 36.78 26.27 -0.36
N ALA A 209 37.55 26.37 -1.45
CA ALA A 209 37.44 25.44 -2.59
C ALA A 209 38.01 24.07 -2.22
N ILE A 210 37.15 23.20 -1.71
CA ILE A 210 37.44 21.79 -1.35
C ILE A 210 36.35 20.96 -1.95
N PRO A 211 36.57 20.33 -3.13
CA PRO A 211 35.54 19.54 -3.79
C PRO A 211 35.40 18.13 -3.19
N TYR A 212 34.16 17.67 -3.07
CA TYR A 212 33.77 16.32 -2.83
C TYR A 212 34.12 15.67 -1.49
N ASN A 213 35.37 15.88 -0.97
CA ASN A 213 35.87 15.12 0.18
C ASN A 213 36.63 16.04 1.13
N ALA A 214 36.15 16.20 2.35
CA ALA A 214 36.74 17.08 3.32
C ALA A 214 36.81 16.44 4.72
N TYR A 215 37.67 16.99 5.56
CA TYR A 215 37.66 16.71 6.99
C TYR A 215 37.86 17.98 7.82
N TRP A 216 37.17 18.06 8.95
CA TRP A 216 37.34 19.08 9.95
C TRP A 216 38.46 18.64 10.93
N ASN A 217 39.48 19.46 11.08
CA ASN A 217 40.64 19.14 11.91
C ASN A 217 40.58 19.70 13.35
N GLY A 218 39.43 20.22 13.74
CA GLY A 218 39.22 20.92 15.01
C GLY A 218 39.18 22.44 14.88
N ALA A 219 39.64 23.02 13.73
CA ALA A 219 39.70 24.46 13.50
C ALA A 219 39.19 24.87 12.11
N THR A 220 39.52 24.13 11.08
CA THR A 220 39.21 24.45 9.68
C THR A 220 38.94 23.19 8.88
N TRP A 221 38.19 23.33 7.76
CA TRP A 221 38.04 22.29 6.78
C TRP A 221 39.28 22.10 5.94
N GLN A 222 39.66 20.87 5.72
CA GLN A 222 40.81 20.44 4.91
C GLN A 222 40.36 19.45 3.84
N LEU A 223 41.04 19.43 2.68
CA LEU A 223 40.84 18.41 1.67
C LEU A 223 41.26 17.02 2.23
N LEU A 224 40.36 16.05 2.14
CA LEU A 224 40.74 14.66 2.41
C LEU A 224 41.51 14.10 1.22
N PRO A 225 42.78 13.74 1.38
CA PRO A 225 43.63 13.33 0.26
C PRO A 225 43.13 12.08 -0.41
N GLY A 226 43.45 11.88 -1.70
CA GLY A 226 43.33 10.64 -2.39
C GLY A 226 42.36 10.58 -3.55
N LEU A 227 41.15 11.13 -3.46
CA LEU A 227 40.18 11.23 -4.56
C LEU A 227 40.00 12.71 -4.94
N THR A 228 40.24 13.03 -6.22
CA THR A 228 40.19 14.42 -6.71
C THR A 228 38.89 14.77 -7.43
N ASN A 229 38.20 13.81 -8.02
CA ASN A 229 37.02 14.03 -8.87
C ASN A 229 35.84 13.12 -8.57
N GLN A 230 35.85 12.46 -7.41
CA GLN A 230 34.83 11.46 -7.06
C GLN A 230 34.48 11.57 -5.58
N THR A 231 33.25 11.16 -5.25
CA THR A 231 32.76 11.08 -3.87
C THR A 231 32.94 9.65 -3.33
N PHE A 232 33.09 9.54 -2.02
CA PHE A 232 32.84 8.28 -1.34
C PHE A 232 31.35 8.01 -1.27
N ARG A 233 30.93 6.76 -1.48
CA ARG A 233 29.55 6.31 -1.24
C ARG A 233 29.26 6.17 0.23
N THR A 234 30.25 5.71 1.01
CA THR A 234 30.14 5.54 2.45
C THR A 234 31.49 5.72 3.13
N LEU A 235 31.43 6.25 4.33
CA LEU A 235 32.56 6.38 5.25
C LEU A 235 32.24 5.67 6.56
N ALA A 236 33.21 4.98 7.15
CA ALA A 236 33.06 4.32 8.46
C ALA A 236 34.37 4.36 9.25
N ILE A 237 34.28 4.50 10.57
CA ILE A 237 35.41 4.28 11.47
C ILE A 237 35.39 2.84 11.98
N HIS A 238 36.47 2.10 11.76
CA HIS A 238 36.64 0.75 12.28
C HIS A 238 38.07 0.54 12.76
N ALA A 239 38.24 -0.02 13.96
CA ALA A 239 39.54 -0.24 14.60
C ALA A 239 40.50 0.98 14.51
N GLY A 240 39.95 2.18 14.73
CA GLY A 240 40.70 3.45 14.70
C GLY A 240 41.05 4.00 13.31
N GLY A 241 40.83 3.26 12.22
CA GLY A 241 41.01 3.73 10.86
C GLY A 241 39.73 4.28 10.23
N LEU A 242 39.85 5.21 9.28
CA LEU A 242 38.75 5.62 8.41
C LEU A 242 38.72 4.70 7.18
N TYR A 243 37.56 4.10 6.92
CA TYR A 243 37.30 3.29 5.72
C TYR A 243 36.40 4.08 4.78
N GLY A 244 36.79 4.14 3.50
CA GLY A 244 36.04 4.82 2.47
C GLY A 244 35.78 3.93 1.28
N SER A 245 34.52 3.80 0.87
CA SER A 245 34.08 3.10 -0.34
C SER A 245 33.67 4.09 -1.41
N GLY A 246 34.02 3.81 -2.66
CA GLY A 246 33.68 4.63 -3.82
C GLY A 246 34.08 3.95 -5.13
N SER A 247 33.71 4.50 -6.27
CA SER A 247 34.03 3.92 -7.57
C SER A 247 35.44 4.29 -8.02
N PHE A 248 36.44 3.58 -7.50
CA PHE A 248 37.86 3.81 -7.83
C PHE A 248 38.65 2.51 -7.93
N THR A 249 39.71 2.51 -8.69
CA THR A 249 40.72 1.43 -8.77
C THR A 249 42.05 1.87 -8.12
N HIS A 250 42.21 3.16 -7.87
CA HIS A 250 43.39 3.75 -7.22
C HIS A 250 42.95 4.89 -6.31
N ILE A 251 43.63 5.06 -5.20
CA ILE A 251 43.44 6.17 -4.25
C ILE A 251 44.77 6.57 -3.62
N GLY A 252 45.11 7.87 -3.63
CA GLY A 252 46.39 8.34 -3.07
C GLY A 252 47.63 7.71 -3.71
N GLY A 253 47.55 7.32 -4.98
CA GLY A 253 48.64 6.68 -5.71
C GLY A 253 48.79 5.16 -5.50
N ILE A 254 47.97 4.54 -4.66
CA ILE A 254 47.98 3.09 -4.45
C ILE A 254 46.82 2.41 -5.20
N ALA A 255 47.03 1.16 -5.60
CA ALA A 255 45.95 0.33 -6.15
C ALA A 255 45.04 -0.13 -5.04
N ALA A 256 43.74 0.20 -5.16
CA ALA A 256 42.68 -0.23 -4.24
C ALA A 256 41.35 -0.29 -5.01
N ASN A 257 40.66 -1.42 -4.94
CA ASN A 257 39.43 -1.64 -5.71
C ASN A 257 38.22 -1.27 -4.87
N ASN A 258 37.68 -0.05 -5.10
CA ASN A 258 36.40 0.40 -4.57
C ASN A 258 36.31 0.52 -3.03
N LEU A 259 37.36 0.18 -2.28
CA LEU A 259 37.44 0.26 -0.83
C LEU A 259 38.88 0.47 -0.37
N ALA A 260 39.11 1.45 0.49
CA ALA A 260 40.41 1.72 1.10
C ALA A 260 40.28 2.18 2.55
N ARG A 261 41.38 2.05 3.32
CA ARG A 261 41.52 2.48 4.71
C ARG A 261 42.51 3.63 4.78
N TRP A 262 42.13 4.72 5.43
CA TRP A 262 42.99 5.85 5.79
C TRP A 262 43.44 5.73 7.26
N ASP A 263 44.72 5.72 7.52
CA ASP A 263 45.29 5.61 8.87
C ASP A 263 45.51 6.97 9.57
N GLY A 264 45.45 8.05 8.82
CA GLY A 264 45.73 9.44 9.21
C GLY A 264 46.82 10.09 8.37
N GLU A 265 47.63 9.29 7.68
CA GLU A 265 48.73 9.74 6.84
C GLU A 265 48.66 9.20 5.39
N SER A 266 48.27 7.94 5.26
CA SER A 266 48.26 7.20 3.99
C SER A 266 47.02 6.35 3.81
N TRP A 267 46.66 6.13 2.54
CA TRP A 267 45.64 5.15 2.16
C TRP A 267 46.26 3.75 2.01
N TRP A 268 45.49 2.74 2.40
CA TRP A 268 45.83 1.32 2.31
C TRP A 268 44.71 0.55 1.66
N PRO A 269 44.99 -0.47 0.82
CA PRO A 269 43.97 -1.36 0.33
C PRO A 269 43.38 -2.20 1.47
N VAL A 270 42.14 -2.65 1.34
CA VAL A 270 41.46 -3.53 2.29
C VAL A 270 41.20 -4.89 1.63
N GLY A 271 42.19 -5.79 1.74
CA GLY A 271 42.22 -7.01 0.97
C GLY A 271 42.25 -6.71 -0.53
N ASP A 272 41.57 -7.53 -1.30
CA ASP A 272 41.45 -7.33 -2.77
C ASP A 272 40.41 -6.25 -3.15
N GLY A 273 39.74 -5.62 -2.16
CA GLY A 273 38.62 -4.71 -2.40
C GLY A 273 37.39 -5.44 -2.97
N PHE A 274 36.62 -4.76 -3.82
CA PHE A 274 35.42 -5.33 -4.47
C PHE A 274 35.33 -4.96 -5.95
N ASP A 275 34.56 -5.73 -6.71
CA ASP A 275 34.24 -5.45 -8.11
C ASP A 275 33.32 -4.23 -8.28
N GLN A 276 32.51 -3.91 -7.26
CA GLN A 276 31.67 -2.72 -7.16
C GLN A 276 31.89 -2.03 -5.80
N ALA A 277 31.62 -0.71 -5.76
CA ALA A 277 31.71 0.03 -4.50
C ALA A 277 30.59 -0.39 -3.54
N PRO A 278 30.91 -0.81 -2.30
CA PRO A 278 29.92 -0.98 -1.25
C PRO A 278 29.06 0.26 -1.06
N ASP A 279 27.76 0.05 -0.93
CA ASP A 279 26.81 1.13 -0.65
C ASP A 279 26.86 1.56 0.82
N ARG A 280 27.14 0.60 1.73
CA ARG A 280 27.35 0.85 3.16
C ARG A 280 28.42 -0.03 3.77
N LEU A 281 29.04 0.51 4.81
CA LEU A 281 29.93 -0.19 5.72
C LEU A 281 29.34 -0.15 7.12
N LEU A 282 29.23 -1.30 7.78
CA LEU A 282 28.81 -1.43 9.17
C LEU A 282 30.00 -1.88 10.01
N SER A 283 30.45 -1.00 10.92
CA SER A 283 31.48 -1.32 11.91
C SER A 283 30.84 -1.86 13.17
N THR A 284 31.28 -3.04 13.62
CA THR A 284 30.79 -3.69 14.81
C THR A 284 31.97 -4.21 15.66
N PRO A 285 31.78 -4.56 16.92
CA PRO A 285 32.82 -5.22 17.71
C PRO A 285 33.29 -6.55 17.12
N SER A 286 32.42 -7.23 16.36
CA SER A 286 32.71 -8.53 15.73
C SER A 286 33.38 -8.44 14.36
N GLY A 287 33.56 -7.23 13.79
CA GLY A 287 34.21 -7.00 12.51
C GLY A 287 33.55 -5.89 11.67
N LEU A 288 34.11 -5.69 10.49
CA LEU A 288 33.59 -4.77 9.49
C LEU A 288 32.75 -5.54 8.46
N TYR A 289 31.55 -5.04 8.17
CA TYR A 289 30.68 -5.58 7.13
C TYR A 289 30.55 -4.60 5.97
N ALA A 290 30.40 -5.12 4.77
CA ALA A 290 30.15 -4.37 3.54
C ALA A 290 28.85 -4.89 2.89
N VAL A 291 28.04 -3.99 2.36
CA VAL A 291 26.77 -4.30 1.70
C VAL A 291 26.58 -3.46 0.45
N GLY A 292 25.96 -4.03 -0.59
CA GLY A 292 25.70 -3.40 -1.88
C GLY A 292 25.64 -4.41 -3.01
N SER A 293 25.77 -3.95 -4.25
CA SER A 293 25.78 -4.82 -5.46
C SER A 293 27.11 -5.56 -5.63
N LEU A 294 27.59 -6.24 -4.60
CA LEU A 294 28.89 -6.89 -4.53
C LEU A 294 28.82 -8.31 -5.10
N LYS A 295 29.73 -8.65 -6.04
CA LYS A 295 29.80 -9.99 -6.65
C LYS A 295 31.12 -10.70 -6.40
N GLN A 296 32.21 -9.94 -6.25
CA GLN A 296 33.55 -10.50 -6.10
C GLN A 296 34.45 -9.63 -5.20
N SER A 297 35.34 -10.30 -4.45
CA SER A 297 36.53 -9.70 -3.84
C SER A 297 37.74 -10.60 -4.21
N GLY A 298 38.60 -10.09 -5.10
CA GLY A 298 39.63 -10.92 -5.73
C GLY A 298 39.02 -12.12 -6.46
N SER A 299 39.45 -13.34 -6.08
CA SER A 299 38.88 -14.59 -6.58
C SER A 299 37.66 -15.10 -5.76
N THR A 300 37.32 -14.44 -4.66
CA THR A 300 36.24 -14.87 -3.77
C THR A 300 34.90 -14.35 -4.27
N THR A 301 33.93 -15.23 -4.49
CA THR A 301 32.55 -14.85 -4.82
C THR A 301 31.89 -14.21 -3.59
N ILE A 302 31.29 -13.03 -3.78
CA ILE A 302 30.52 -12.29 -2.77
C ILE A 302 29.08 -12.19 -3.26
N ASN A 303 28.13 -12.42 -2.34
CA ASN A 303 26.70 -12.33 -2.64
C ASN A 303 26.11 -11.13 -1.89
N ASN A 304 26.45 -9.93 -2.35
CA ASN A 304 25.95 -8.62 -1.91
C ASN A 304 26.26 -8.23 -0.46
N VAL A 305 26.54 -9.18 0.44
CA VAL A 305 26.91 -8.92 1.83
C VAL A 305 28.21 -9.66 2.15
N ALA A 306 29.21 -8.93 2.67
CA ALA A 306 30.51 -9.47 3.03
C ALA A 306 30.93 -9.07 4.45
N ARG A 307 31.71 -9.92 5.10
CA ARG A 307 32.33 -9.66 6.38
C ARG A 307 33.85 -9.70 6.24
N TRP A 308 34.53 -8.71 6.79
CA TRP A 308 35.99 -8.67 6.90
C TRP A 308 36.47 -9.48 8.10
N ASN A 309 37.34 -10.46 7.90
CA ASN A 309 37.89 -11.29 8.98
C ASN A 309 39.28 -10.82 9.46
N GLY A 310 39.73 -9.65 9.00
CA GLY A 310 41.07 -9.10 9.29
C GLY A 310 42.11 -9.31 8.19
N SER A 311 41.87 -10.26 7.25
CA SER A 311 42.79 -10.56 6.14
C SER A 311 42.10 -10.66 4.78
N ALA A 312 40.85 -11.12 4.73
CA ALA A 312 40.06 -11.30 3.52
C ALA A 312 38.58 -11.05 3.74
N TRP A 313 37.86 -10.73 2.66
CA TRP A 313 36.42 -10.62 2.65
C TRP A 313 35.77 -11.99 2.48
N GLN A 314 34.74 -12.27 3.27
CA GLN A 314 33.96 -13.50 3.25
C GLN A 314 32.50 -13.19 2.95
N SER A 315 31.88 -13.94 2.03
CA SER A 315 30.45 -13.80 1.74
C SER A 315 29.57 -14.24 2.89
N LEU A 316 28.49 -13.54 3.18
CA LEU A 316 27.43 -13.99 4.07
C LEU A 316 26.30 -14.63 3.26
N GLY A 317 26.33 -15.96 3.16
CA GLY A 317 25.37 -16.77 2.40
C GLY A 317 25.82 -17.05 0.97
N ALA A 318 25.24 -18.08 0.39
CA ALA A 318 25.43 -18.49 -0.99
C ALA A 318 24.15 -18.21 -1.78
N ASP A 319 24.23 -17.66 -2.99
CA ASP A 319 23.15 -17.48 -3.96
C ASP A 319 21.86 -16.86 -3.39
N THR A 320 21.97 -15.70 -2.74
CA THR A 320 20.89 -15.18 -1.91
C THR A 320 20.01 -14.13 -2.57
N TRP A 321 20.54 -13.36 -3.52
CA TRP A 321 19.86 -12.18 -4.07
C TRP A 321 19.72 -12.26 -5.59
N PRO A 322 18.51 -12.06 -6.16
CA PRO A 322 18.33 -11.98 -7.61
C PRO A 322 19.17 -10.87 -8.25
N ALA A 323 19.48 -11.02 -9.53
CA ALA A 323 20.16 -9.96 -10.27
C ALA A 323 19.33 -8.66 -10.25
N ALA A 324 20.00 -7.55 -9.95
CA ALA A 324 19.41 -6.21 -9.76
C ALA A 324 18.61 -5.99 -8.47
N GLU A 325 18.57 -6.95 -7.56
CA GLU A 325 18.02 -6.80 -6.21
C GLU A 325 19.16 -6.71 -5.19
N ASN A 326 19.21 -5.64 -4.39
CA ASN A 326 20.34 -5.41 -3.48
C ASN A 326 19.88 -4.99 -2.09
N PRO A 327 20.49 -5.54 -1.04
CA PRO A 327 20.48 -4.92 0.27
C PRO A 327 21.33 -3.63 0.23
N ASN A 328 20.84 -2.58 0.90
CA ASN A 328 21.48 -1.27 0.89
C ASN A 328 22.00 -0.85 2.28
N GLU A 329 21.45 -1.43 3.35
CA GLU A 329 21.81 -1.12 4.72
C GLU A 329 21.83 -2.38 5.57
N LEU A 330 22.70 -2.42 6.57
CA LEU A 330 22.77 -3.48 7.59
C LEU A 330 22.52 -2.90 8.98
N CYS A 331 21.86 -3.65 9.83
CA CYS A 331 21.63 -3.33 11.21
C CYS A 331 22.01 -4.54 12.10
N LEU A 332 22.83 -4.31 13.13
CA LEU A 332 23.13 -5.30 14.14
C LEU A 332 22.30 -5.01 15.38
N ALA A 333 21.56 -6.00 15.86
CA ALA A 333 20.83 -5.93 17.11
C ALA A 333 21.74 -6.15 18.33
N ASP A 334 21.29 -5.75 19.51
CA ASP A 334 22.02 -5.92 20.78
C ASP A 334 22.25 -7.39 21.14
N ASP A 335 21.36 -8.28 20.70
CA ASP A 335 21.45 -9.73 20.88
C ASP A 335 22.32 -10.44 19.82
N GLY A 336 22.93 -9.68 18.91
CA GLY A 336 23.83 -10.16 17.87
C GLY A 336 23.15 -10.60 16.56
N ARG A 337 21.82 -10.48 16.43
CA ARG A 337 21.13 -10.69 15.15
C ARG A 337 21.50 -9.61 14.14
N LEU A 338 21.76 -10.02 12.91
CA LEU A 338 22.09 -9.12 11.80
C LEU A 338 20.92 -9.05 10.84
N PHE A 339 20.49 -7.84 10.52
CA PHE A 339 19.42 -7.56 9.57
C PHE A 339 19.95 -6.86 8.34
N ALA A 340 19.36 -7.16 7.17
CA ALA A 340 19.60 -6.48 5.91
C ALA A 340 18.29 -5.87 5.40
N VAL A 341 18.34 -4.61 4.98
CA VAL A 341 17.22 -3.94 4.33
C VAL A 341 17.69 -3.31 3.01
N GLY A 342 16.78 -3.16 2.04
CA GLY A 342 17.22 -2.66 0.75
C GLY A 342 16.13 -2.64 -0.31
N TYR A 343 16.55 -2.77 -1.56
CA TYR A 343 15.67 -2.86 -2.71
C TYR A 343 15.68 -4.30 -3.24
N PHE A 344 14.97 -5.19 -2.56
CA PHE A 344 14.87 -6.59 -2.94
C PHE A 344 13.49 -7.15 -2.60
N PHE A 345 12.96 -7.98 -3.49
CA PHE A 345 11.65 -8.61 -3.33
C PHE A 345 11.74 -10.04 -2.82
N SER A 346 12.90 -10.66 -3.03
CA SER A 346 13.11 -12.04 -2.62
C SER A 346 14.52 -12.28 -2.07
N VAL A 347 14.66 -13.30 -1.25
CA VAL A 347 15.94 -13.83 -0.76
C VAL A 347 15.84 -15.35 -0.71
N GLN A 348 16.85 -16.06 -1.28
CA GLN A 348 16.85 -17.52 -1.43
C GLN A 348 15.57 -18.09 -2.10
N GLY A 349 15.04 -17.38 -3.10
CA GLY A 349 13.79 -17.77 -3.76
C GLY A 349 12.52 -17.59 -2.90
N GLN A 350 12.65 -17.10 -1.67
CA GLN A 350 11.52 -16.75 -0.80
C GLN A 350 11.26 -15.24 -0.86
N ARG A 351 9.99 -14.85 -0.85
CA ARG A 351 9.61 -13.44 -0.82
C ARG A 351 10.08 -12.78 0.48
N ALA A 352 10.75 -11.65 0.37
CA ALA A 352 11.35 -10.96 1.52
C ALA A 352 10.78 -9.53 1.74
N GLY A 353 10.24 -8.89 0.69
CA GLY A 353 9.66 -7.56 0.82
C GLY A 353 10.59 -6.57 1.51
N HIS A 354 11.83 -6.44 0.98
CA HIS A 354 12.80 -5.41 1.36
C HIS A 354 13.50 -5.56 2.73
N ALA A 355 13.22 -6.63 3.50
CA ALA A 355 13.85 -6.87 4.81
C ALA A 355 14.11 -8.36 5.08
N ALA A 356 15.29 -8.70 5.62
CA ALA A 356 15.69 -10.06 5.96
C ALA A 356 16.61 -10.10 7.20
N GLU A 357 16.59 -11.22 7.92
CA GLU A 357 17.43 -11.53 9.09
C GLU A 357 18.45 -12.61 8.73
N TRP A 358 19.70 -12.45 9.17
CA TRP A 358 20.74 -13.45 9.05
C TRP A 358 20.66 -14.46 10.21
N THR A 359 20.40 -15.73 9.90
CA THR A 359 20.26 -16.81 10.90
C THR A 359 21.59 -17.42 11.35
N GLY A 360 22.72 -16.90 10.86
CA GLY A 360 24.04 -17.50 11.04
C GLY A 360 24.49 -18.35 9.85
N THR A 361 23.57 -18.85 9.05
CA THR A 361 23.84 -19.69 7.88
C THR A 361 23.13 -19.22 6.61
N GLN A 362 21.95 -18.59 6.75
CA GLN A 362 21.13 -18.12 5.62
C GLN A 362 20.34 -16.87 5.99
N TRP A 363 19.91 -16.15 4.96
CA TRP A 363 19.00 -15.01 5.12
C TRP A 363 17.54 -15.48 5.18
N LYS A 364 16.81 -15.04 6.18
CA LYS A 364 15.38 -15.33 6.38
C LYS A 364 14.56 -14.06 6.15
N PRO A 365 13.50 -14.10 5.31
CA PRO A 365 12.61 -12.95 5.12
C PRO A 365 11.90 -12.52 6.40
N LEU A 366 11.68 -11.21 6.57
CA LEU A 366 10.81 -10.66 7.61
C LEU A 366 9.39 -10.48 7.06
N VAL A 367 8.62 -11.55 7.06
CA VAL A 367 7.27 -11.58 6.49
C VAL A 367 6.25 -12.06 7.52
N VAL A 368 5.06 -11.47 7.48
CA VAL A 368 3.92 -11.90 8.28
C VAL A 368 3.27 -13.11 7.62
N ASN A 369 3.12 -14.21 8.33
CA ASN A 369 2.66 -15.49 7.76
C ASN A 369 1.15 -15.53 7.41
N ASN A 370 0.35 -14.55 7.82
CA ASN A 370 -1.12 -14.59 7.76
C ASN A 370 -1.73 -13.62 6.74
N SER A 371 -0.98 -13.12 5.77
CA SER A 371 -1.51 -12.23 4.75
C SER A 371 -2.28 -12.99 3.68
N LEU A 372 -3.52 -12.58 3.40
CA LEU A 372 -4.30 -12.99 2.22
C LEU A 372 -3.99 -12.13 0.99
N ALA A 373 -3.04 -11.22 1.06
CA ALA A 373 -2.57 -10.53 -0.13
C ALA A 373 -2.05 -11.56 -1.14
N LEU A 374 -2.42 -11.38 -2.39
CA LEU A 374 -1.75 -12.11 -3.48
C LEU A 374 -0.25 -11.84 -3.39
N THR A 375 0.54 -12.90 -3.47
CA THR A 375 2.00 -12.84 -3.30
C THR A 375 2.66 -11.80 -4.20
N ASP A 376 2.06 -11.53 -5.36
CA ASP A 376 2.60 -10.60 -6.36
C ASP A 376 1.83 -9.28 -6.45
N GLY A 377 0.69 -9.19 -5.75
CA GLY A 377 -0.16 -8.01 -5.62
C GLY A 377 -0.91 -7.64 -6.91
N PHE A 378 -2.13 -7.13 -6.73
CA PHE A 378 -2.83 -6.47 -7.83
C PHE A 378 -2.27 -5.07 -8.05
N LEU A 379 -1.92 -4.75 -9.29
CA LEU A 379 -1.60 -3.38 -9.70
C LEU A 379 -2.89 -2.56 -9.90
N SER A 380 -3.97 -3.19 -10.36
CA SER A 380 -5.28 -2.56 -10.49
C SER A 380 -6.37 -3.61 -10.66
N ILE A 381 -7.48 -3.48 -9.96
CA ILE A 381 -8.68 -4.31 -10.11
C ILE A 381 -9.71 -3.58 -10.95
N PHE A 382 -10.26 -4.27 -11.96
CA PHE A 382 -11.26 -3.74 -12.87
C PHE A 382 -12.66 -4.25 -12.55
N SER A 383 -12.78 -5.50 -12.10
CA SER A 383 -14.08 -6.14 -11.85
C SER A 383 -14.01 -7.11 -10.68
N ILE A 384 -15.09 -7.18 -9.93
CA ILE A 384 -15.30 -8.14 -8.84
C ILE A 384 -16.66 -8.79 -9.02
N ALA A 385 -16.73 -10.11 -8.78
CA ALA A 385 -17.96 -10.83 -8.59
C ALA A 385 -17.83 -11.71 -7.35
N ALA A 386 -18.93 -11.96 -6.65
CA ALA A 386 -18.95 -12.82 -5.47
C ALA A 386 -20.13 -13.79 -5.53
N ASP A 387 -19.90 -14.99 -5.04
CA ASP A 387 -20.94 -15.93 -4.63
C ASP A 387 -20.86 -16.17 -3.12
N LYS A 388 -21.63 -17.12 -2.61
CA LYS A 388 -21.65 -17.43 -1.18
C LYS A 388 -20.28 -17.82 -0.63
N ASP A 389 -19.49 -18.58 -1.39
CA ASP A 389 -18.26 -19.23 -0.91
C ASP A 389 -16.99 -18.66 -1.55
N SER A 390 -17.10 -17.84 -2.60
CA SER A 390 -15.97 -17.38 -3.40
C SER A 390 -16.06 -15.90 -3.76
N LEU A 391 -14.92 -15.26 -3.77
CA LEU A 391 -14.72 -13.95 -4.40
C LEU A 391 -13.92 -14.13 -5.69
N PHE A 392 -14.38 -13.53 -6.77
CA PHE A 392 -13.68 -13.52 -8.06
C PHE A 392 -13.23 -12.10 -8.37
N VAL A 393 -11.96 -11.95 -8.77
CA VAL A 393 -11.33 -10.66 -9.01
C VAL A 393 -10.64 -10.67 -10.36
N GLY A 394 -11.01 -9.75 -11.23
CA GLY A 394 -10.40 -9.53 -12.55
C GLY A 394 -9.53 -8.29 -12.56
N GLY A 395 -8.25 -8.42 -12.93
CA GLY A 395 -7.34 -7.28 -12.86
C GLY A 395 -5.96 -7.51 -13.48
N VAL A 396 -5.11 -6.48 -13.32
CA VAL A 396 -3.68 -6.52 -13.60
C VAL A 396 -2.95 -6.96 -12.34
N TYR A 397 -2.09 -7.94 -12.47
CA TYR A 397 -1.22 -8.38 -11.37
C TYR A 397 0.26 -8.30 -11.81
N SER A 398 1.17 -8.30 -10.85
CA SER A 398 2.62 -8.32 -11.06
C SER A 398 3.17 -9.71 -10.79
N GLU A 399 4.05 -10.19 -11.64
CA GLU A 399 4.82 -11.43 -11.41
C GLU A 399 6.14 -11.14 -10.69
N PRO A 400 6.72 -12.11 -9.96
CA PRO A 400 7.99 -11.93 -9.24
C PRO A 400 9.16 -11.46 -10.11
N ALA A 401 9.12 -11.79 -11.39
CA ALA A 401 10.13 -11.36 -12.39
C ALA A 401 9.89 -9.96 -12.95
N GLY A 402 8.91 -9.19 -12.43
CA GLY A 402 8.57 -7.85 -12.89
C GLY A 402 7.66 -7.79 -14.12
N ALA A 403 7.28 -8.93 -14.71
CA ALA A 403 6.27 -8.99 -15.74
C ALA A 403 4.87 -8.68 -15.14
N SER A 404 3.97 -8.13 -15.95
CA SER A 404 2.58 -7.92 -15.55
C SER A 404 1.64 -8.75 -16.41
N GLY A 405 0.79 -9.55 -15.75
CA GLY A 405 -0.26 -10.34 -16.37
C GLY A 405 -1.65 -9.75 -16.15
N ARG A 406 -2.64 -10.33 -16.81
CA ARG A 406 -4.05 -10.04 -16.61
C ARG A 406 -4.81 -11.33 -16.49
N ALA A 407 -5.43 -11.55 -15.34
CA ALA A 407 -6.12 -12.80 -15.04
C ALA A 407 -7.34 -12.59 -14.16
N VAL A 408 -8.11 -13.64 -14.03
CA VAL A 408 -9.13 -13.79 -13.00
C VAL A 408 -8.55 -14.66 -11.87
N TRP A 409 -8.72 -14.19 -10.65
CA TRP A 409 -8.34 -14.91 -9.43
C TRP A 409 -9.57 -15.21 -8.59
N GLN A 410 -9.58 -16.36 -7.96
CA GLN A 410 -10.60 -16.79 -7.00
C GLN A 410 -10.02 -16.82 -5.60
N LEU A 411 -10.71 -16.20 -4.64
CA LEU A 411 -10.48 -16.40 -3.22
C LEU A 411 -11.57 -17.32 -2.68
N LYS A 412 -11.20 -18.50 -2.21
CA LYS A 412 -12.09 -19.48 -1.58
C LYS A 412 -11.40 -20.08 -0.36
N SER A 413 -12.09 -20.13 0.78
CA SER A 413 -11.54 -20.67 2.03
C SER A 413 -10.18 -20.05 2.41
N ASN A 414 -10.03 -18.73 2.24
CA ASN A 414 -8.79 -17.97 2.48
C ASN A 414 -7.59 -18.37 1.58
N VAL A 415 -7.84 -19.03 0.44
CA VAL A 415 -6.79 -19.40 -0.53
C VAL A 415 -7.08 -18.74 -1.87
N TRP A 416 -6.06 -18.09 -2.42
CA TRP A 416 -6.12 -17.56 -3.77
C TRP A 416 -5.73 -18.60 -4.81
N ALA A 417 -6.50 -18.70 -5.88
CA ALA A 417 -6.20 -19.49 -7.05
C ALA A 417 -6.36 -18.67 -8.33
N LYS A 418 -5.36 -18.70 -9.20
CA LYS A 418 -5.47 -18.14 -10.56
C LYS A 418 -6.33 -19.07 -11.40
N LEU A 419 -7.39 -18.56 -12.03
CA LEU A 419 -8.28 -19.34 -12.86
C LEU A 419 -7.77 -19.40 -14.30
N GLY A 420 -7.21 -20.54 -14.68
CA GLY A 420 -6.63 -20.75 -16.01
C GLY A 420 -5.39 -19.88 -16.24
N GLY A 421 -5.19 -19.46 -17.49
CA GLY A 421 -4.05 -18.63 -17.90
C GLY A 421 -4.38 -17.15 -17.99
N ASP A 422 -3.43 -16.41 -18.59
CA ASP A 422 -3.60 -14.98 -18.81
C ASP A 422 -4.53 -14.66 -19.97
N PHE A 423 -5.25 -13.56 -19.81
CA PHE A 423 -6.03 -12.92 -20.86
C PHE A 423 -5.09 -12.04 -21.71
N THR A 424 -5.15 -12.19 -23.02
CA THR A 424 -4.33 -11.42 -23.96
C THR A 424 -5.19 -10.80 -25.05
N ASN A 425 -4.69 -9.76 -25.71
CA ASN A 425 -5.38 -9.06 -26.78
C ASN A 425 -4.42 -8.73 -27.92
N ILE A 426 -4.84 -9.03 -29.15
CA ILE A 426 -4.09 -8.66 -30.35
C ILE A 426 -4.32 -7.16 -30.62
N GLY A 427 -3.26 -6.35 -30.50
CA GLY A 427 -3.30 -4.91 -30.80
C GLY A 427 -3.60 -3.99 -29.62
N GLY A 428 -3.52 -4.49 -28.38
CA GLY A 428 -3.69 -3.63 -27.22
C GLY A 428 -3.61 -4.38 -25.88
N ALA A 429 -3.67 -3.63 -24.79
CA ALA A 429 -3.73 -4.22 -23.45
C ALA A 429 -5.12 -4.87 -23.22
N PRO A 430 -5.19 -6.16 -22.82
CA PRO A 430 -6.47 -6.79 -22.49
C PRO A 430 -7.08 -6.17 -21.23
N VAL A 431 -8.42 -6.15 -21.17
CA VAL A 431 -9.19 -5.66 -20.01
C VAL A 431 -10.27 -6.68 -19.68
N ILE A 432 -10.37 -7.09 -18.44
CA ILE A 432 -11.48 -7.89 -17.89
C ILE A 432 -12.44 -6.87 -17.24
N ALA A 433 -13.39 -6.37 -18.04
CA ALA A 433 -14.24 -5.24 -17.67
C ALA A 433 -15.37 -5.63 -16.72
N SER A 434 -15.87 -6.86 -16.82
CA SER A 434 -17.00 -7.33 -16.05
C SER A 434 -16.87 -8.81 -15.71
N LEU A 435 -17.20 -9.16 -14.47
CA LEU A 435 -17.35 -10.52 -13.99
C LEU A 435 -18.77 -10.72 -13.48
N VAL A 436 -19.38 -11.85 -13.79
CA VAL A 436 -20.72 -12.23 -13.31
C VAL A 436 -20.73 -13.72 -12.93
N VAL A 437 -21.30 -14.05 -11.77
CA VAL A 437 -21.62 -15.41 -11.39
C VAL A 437 -23.11 -15.66 -11.68
N GLN A 438 -23.40 -16.69 -12.47
CA GLN A 438 -24.75 -17.13 -12.79
C GLN A 438 -24.87 -18.64 -12.57
N ASN A 439 -25.77 -19.08 -11.70
CA ASN A 439 -25.97 -20.50 -11.37
C ASN A 439 -24.67 -21.23 -11.00
N GLY A 440 -23.77 -20.57 -10.25
CA GLY A 440 -22.48 -21.09 -9.86
C GLY A 440 -21.42 -21.10 -10.97
N GLN A 441 -21.73 -20.63 -12.17
CA GLN A 441 -20.77 -20.47 -13.28
C GLN A 441 -20.26 -19.03 -13.36
N LEU A 442 -18.96 -18.89 -13.50
CA LEU A 442 -18.33 -17.58 -13.66
C LEU A 442 -18.21 -17.23 -15.14
N PHE A 443 -18.60 -16.01 -15.48
CA PHE A 443 -18.42 -15.39 -16.79
C PHE A 443 -17.49 -14.19 -16.69
N ALA A 444 -16.59 -14.04 -17.66
CA ALA A 444 -15.68 -12.91 -17.80
C ALA A 444 -15.88 -12.23 -19.15
N GLY A 445 -16.20 -10.95 -19.12
CA GLY A 445 -16.41 -10.11 -20.31
C GLY A 445 -15.40 -8.97 -20.37
N GLY A 446 -14.97 -8.59 -21.58
CA GLY A 446 -14.01 -7.51 -21.72
C GLY A 446 -13.38 -7.35 -23.09
N ALA A 447 -12.24 -6.69 -23.13
CA ALA A 447 -11.42 -6.50 -24.33
C ALA A 447 -10.27 -7.52 -24.33
N PHE A 448 -10.50 -8.73 -24.81
CA PHE A 448 -9.49 -9.77 -24.97
C PHE A 448 -9.80 -10.64 -26.19
N THR A 449 -8.80 -11.28 -26.77
CA THR A 449 -8.93 -12.16 -27.94
C THR A 449 -8.51 -13.59 -27.64
N ASN A 450 -7.74 -13.79 -26.60
CA ASN A 450 -7.24 -15.12 -26.21
C ASN A 450 -7.24 -15.24 -24.69
N VAL A 451 -7.40 -16.47 -24.19
CA VAL A 451 -7.21 -16.85 -22.82
C VAL A 451 -6.38 -18.14 -22.78
N ASN A 452 -5.23 -18.14 -22.09
CA ASN A 452 -4.33 -19.29 -22.00
C ASN A 452 -4.02 -19.91 -23.40
N HIS A 453 -3.66 -19.05 -24.37
CA HIS A 453 -3.39 -19.44 -25.77
C HIS A 453 -4.62 -19.93 -26.58
N ALA A 454 -5.76 -20.16 -25.95
CA ALA A 454 -7.00 -20.50 -26.68
C ALA A 454 -7.64 -19.20 -27.24
N THR A 455 -8.13 -19.26 -28.46
CA THR A 455 -8.86 -18.13 -29.07
C THR A 455 -10.25 -18.01 -28.45
N ILE A 456 -10.44 -16.99 -27.62
CA ILE A 456 -11.72 -16.67 -26.96
C ILE A 456 -11.92 -15.17 -27.03
N HIS A 457 -12.86 -14.73 -27.85
CA HIS A 457 -13.13 -13.31 -28.08
C HIS A 457 -14.13 -12.75 -27.09
N HIS A 458 -13.69 -11.80 -26.27
CA HIS A 458 -14.50 -10.86 -25.48
C HIS A 458 -15.41 -11.43 -24.40
N LEU A 459 -15.81 -12.71 -24.47
CA LEU A 459 -16.63 -13.40 -23.47
C LEU A 459 -16.14 -14.83 -23.24
N ALA A 460 -15.80 -15.15 -22.00
CA ALA A 460 -15.38 -16.48 -21.56
C ALA A 460 -16.24 -16.96 -20.40
N ARG A 461 -16.46 -18.28 -20.32
CA ARG A 461 -17.11 -18.98 -19.21
C ARG A 461 -16.11 -19.93 -18.57
N TRP A 462 -16.01 -19.91 -17.26
CA TRP A 462 -15.21 -20.87 -16.50
C TRP A 462 -15.99 -22.16 -16.28
N ASP A 463 -15.46 -23.30 -16.71
CA ASP A 463 -16.14 -24.62 -16.57
C ASP A 463 -15.71 -25.41 -15.31
N GLY A 464 -14.81 -24.84 -14.51
CA GLY A 464 -14.22 -25.45 -13.32
C GLY A 464 -12.75 -25.81 -13.50
N ASP A 465 -12.25 -25.95 -14.74
CA ASP A 465 -10.88 -26.31 -15.09
C ASP A 465 -10.24 -25.32 -16.08
N GLN A 466 -11.01 -24.91 -17.09
CA GLN A 466 -10.52 -23.99 -18.11
C GLN A 466 -11.58 -23.01 -18.60
N TRP A 467 -11.13 -21.95 -19.26
CA TRP A 467 -12.00 -20.97 -19.88
C TRP A 467 -12.53 -21.48 -21.22
N GLN A 468 -13.82 -21.37 -21.43
CA GLN A 468 -14.54 -21.78 -22.65
C GLN A 468 -15.16 -20.57 -23.34
N PRO A 469 -15.21 -20.55 -24.68
CA PRO A 469 -15.98 -19.54 -25.42
C PRO A 469 -17.50 -19.73 -25.19
N VAL A 470 -18.25 -18.64 -25.23
CA VAL A 470 -19.71 -18.66 -25.08
C VAL A 470 -20.38 -18.30 -26.40
N GLY A 471 -20.34 -19.26 -27.32
CA GLY A 471 -20.88 -19.06 -28.68
C GLY A 471 -20.08 -18.03 -29.51
N ASN A 472 -20.52 -17.79 -30.74
CA ASN A 472 -19.91 -16.83 -31.66
C ASN A 472 -20.74 -15.53 -31.62
N ILE A 473 -20.44 -14.61 -30.69
CA ILE A 473 -21.41 -13.57 -30.35
C ILE A 473 -20.99 -12.13 -30.52
N THR A 474 -19.70 -11.85 -30.58
CA THR A 474 -19.28 -10.48 -30.38
C THR A 474 -18.58 -9.88 -31.59
N ASN A 475 -19.10 -8.74 -31.99
CA ASN A 475 -18.44 -7.85 -32.95
C ASN A 475 -17.49 -6.87 -32.25
N GLY A 476 -17.46 -6.86 -30.91
CA GLY A 476 -16.61 -5.97 -30.11
C GLY A 476 -16.52 -6.33 -28.62
N PRO A 477 -15.65 -5.64 -27.89
CA PRO A 477 -15.44 -5.85 -26.45
C PRO A 477 -16.71 -5.67 -25.63
N ILE A 478 -16.86 -6.45 -24.57
CA ILE A 478 -17.94 -6.33 -23.59
C ILE A 478 -17.60 -5.26 -22.57
N GLY A 479 -18.51 -4.29 -22.37
CA GLY A 479 -18.38 -3.23 -21.37
C GLY A 479 -19.09 -3.52 -20.07
N ALA A 480 -20.22 -4.22 -20.12
CA ALA A 480 -21.01 -4.55 -18.96
C ALA A 480 -21.74 -5.89 -19.11
N MET A 481 -21.92 -6.57 -18.01
CA MET A 481 -22.73 -7.80 -17.90
C MET A 481 -23.57 -7.76 -16.63
N VAL A 482 -24.76 -8.38 -16.71
CA VAL A 482 -25.62 -8.65 -15.55
C VAL A 482 -26.39 -9.95 -15.76
N SER A 483 -26.76 -10.63 -14.69
CA SER A 483 -27.61 -11.81 -14.72
C SER A 483 -28.91 -11.58 -13.96
N ASP A 484 -30.02 -12.16 -14.46
CA ASP A 484 -31.29 -12.26 -13.74
C ASP A 484 -31.41 -13.57 -12.94
N GLY A 485 -30.31 -14.34 -12.83
CA GLY A 485 -30.26 -15.68 -12.24
C GLY A 485 -30.45 -16.79 -13.27
N THR A 486 -31.14 -16.54 -14.37
CA THR A 486 -31.42 -17.52 -15.45
C THR A 486 -30.70 -17.11 -16.74
N ASN A 487 -30.80 -15.85 -17.11
CA ASN A 487 -30.20 -15.31 -18.32
C ASN A 487 -28.96 -14.45 -17.99
N LEU A 488 -28.02 -14.41 -18.94
CA LEU A 488 -26.90 -13.46 -18.93
C LEU A 488 -27.17 -12.37 -19.96
N PHE A 489 -27.11 -11.10 -19.54
CA PHE A 489 -27.23 -9.94 -20.42
C PHE A 489 -25.85 -9.31 -20.59
N ILE A 490 -25.52 -8.95 -21.84
CA ILE A 490 -24.26 -8.29 -22.19
C ILE A 490 -24.50 -7.01 -22.98
N GLY A 491 -23.64 -6.03 -22.75
CA GLY A 491 -23.57 -4.79 -23.52
C GLY A 491 -22.17 -4.54 -24.08
N GLU A 492 -22.06 -4.22 -25.36
CA GLU A 492 -20.78 -3.99 -26.02
C GLU A 492 -20.23 -2.57 -25.74
N SER A 493 -18.92 -2.48 -25.52
CA SER A 493 -18.17 -1.25 -25.16
C SER A 493 -17.49 -0.61 -26.37
N PRO A 494 -17.11 0.68 -26.29
CA PRO A 494 -16.42 1.38 -27.37
C PRO A 494 -14.90 1.12 -27.40
N ALA A 495 -14.42 -0.10 -27.55
CA ALA A 495 -13.01 -0.32 -27.83
C ALA A 495 -12.78 -0.51 -29.33
N GLY A 496 -12.07 0.42 -29.97
CA GLY A 496 -11.73 0.42 -31.39
C GLY A 496 -12.67 1.27 -32.26
N PHE A 497 -12.14 1.71 -33.39
CA PHE A 497 -12.78 2.68 -34.32
C PHE A 497 -13.92 2.13 -35.22
N GLN A 498 -14.55 1.02 -34.84
CA GLN A 498 -15.72 0.53 -35.59
C GLN A 498 -16.99 1.22 -35.06
N VAL A 499 -17.54 2.09 -35.84
CA VAL A 499 -18.57 3.08 -35.42
C VAL A 499 -20.00 2.58 -35.50
N ASN A 500 -20.27 1.39 -36.05
CA ASN A 500 -21.65 0.93 -36.30
C ASN A 500 -21.85 -0.52 -35.82
N GLY A 501 -22.89 -0.74 -35.01
CA GLY A 501 -23.41 -2.06 -34.75
C GLY A 501 -23.15 -2.64 -33.35
N ARG A 502 -22.97 -1.80 -32.30
CA ARG A 502 -22.93 -2.30 -30.89
C ARG A 502 -24.30 -2.83 -30.52
N THR A 503 -24.28 -3.88 -29.66
CA THR A 503 -25.49 -4.62 -29.35
C THR A 503 -25.72 -4.75 -27.85
N VAL A 504 -26.97 -4.95 -27.46
CA VAL A 504 -27.36 -5.56 -26.17
C VAL A 504 -27.96 -6.93 -26.46
N LYS A 505 -27.44 -7.97 -25.84
CA LYS A 505 -27.87 -9.35 -26.07
C LYS A 505 -28.19 -10.08 -24.77
N ARG A 506 -29.04 -11.09 -24.88
CA ARG A 506 -29.42 -12.02 -23.81
C ARG A 506 -29.01 -13.43 -24.19
N TRP A 507 -28.34 -14.13 -23.29
CA TRP A 507 -28.03 -15.55 -23.33
C TRP A 507 -28.97 -16.34 -22.39
N ASP A 508 -29.71 -17.30 -22.89
CA ASP A 508 -30.64 -18.12 -22.10
C ASP A 508 -30.04 -19.45 -21.61
N GLY A 509 -28.74 -19.63 -21.76
CA GLY A 509 -28.03 -20.89 -21.48
C GLY A 509 -27.76 -21.71 -22.74
N HIS A 510 -28.52 -21.48 -23.83
CA HIS A 510 -28.43 -22.25 -25.07
C HIS A 510 -28.25 -21.40 -26.30
N GLN A 511 -28.94 -20.27 -26.39
CA GLN A 511 -28.91 -19.39 -27.57
C GLN A 511 -28.89 -17.91 -27.19
N TRP A 512 -28.38 -17.13 -28.12
CA TRP A 512 -28.36 -15.66 -28.02
C TRP A 512 -29.58 -15.04 -28.66
N SER A 513 -30.18 -14.06 -28.00
CA SER A 513 -31.20 -13.16 -28.55
C SER A 513 -30.70 -11.71 -28.48
N THR A 514 -30.94 -10.94 -29.55
CA THR A 514 -30.58 -9.52 -29.59
C THR A 514 -31.74 -8.69 -29.07
N LEU A 515 -31.47 -7.88 -28.02
CA LEU A 515 -32.43 -6.95 -27.43
C LEU A 515 -32.33 -5.54 -28.10
N ALA A 516 -31.12 -5.17 -28.51
CA ALA A 516 -30.87 -3.98 -29.33
C ALA A 516 -29.72 -4.25 -30.28
N ASP A 517 -29.85 -3.80 -31.50
CA ASP A 517 -28.77 -3.62 -32.46
C ASP A 517 -28.53 -2.10 -32.70
N GLN A 518 -27.47 -1.75 -33.39
CA GLN A 518 -27.15 -0.35 -33.76
C GLN A 518 -27.15 0.65 -32.59
N VAL A 519 -26.66 0.26 -31.41
CA VAL A 519 -26.39 1.22 -30.34
C VAL A 519 -25.24 2.13 -30.78
N ASN A 520 -25.47 3.44 -30.80
CA ASN A 520 -24.52 4.37 -31.42
C ASN A 520 -23.29 4.71 -30.58
N ASN A 521 -23.22 4.24 -29.33
CA ASN A 521 -22.03 4.33 -28.49
C ASN A 521 -22.05 3.18 -27.44
N GLY A 522 -20.95 3.01 -26.64
CA GLY A 522 -20.80 1.89 -25.75
C GLY A 522 -21.80 1.81 -24.61
N ILE A 523 -22.15 0.58 -24.26
CA ILE A 523 -22.82 0.22 -23.01
C ILE A 523 -21.73 0.00 -21.94
N THR A 524 -21.77 0.75 -20.86
CA THR A 524 -20.80 0.70 -19.77
C THR A 524 -21.40 0.26 -18.44
N ALA A 525 -22.72 0.21 -18.34
CA ALA A 525 -23.46 -0.26 -17.17
C ALA A 525 -24.70 -1.03 -17.61
N LEU A 526 -24.96 -2.15 -16.95
CA LEU A 526 -26.21 -2.90 -16.99
C LEU A 526 -26.65 -3.20 -15.55
N ALA A 527 -27.96 -3.11 -15.30
CA ALA A 527 -28.57 -3.52 -14.05
C ALA A 527 -29.87 -4.26 -14.33
N TRP A 528 -30.16 -5.30 -13.56
CA TRP A 528 -31.41 -6.06 -13.64
C TRP A 528 -32.17 -5.93 -12.33
N ALA A 529 -33.40 -5.54 -12.37
CA ALA A 529 -34.28 -5.50 -11.21
C ALA A 529 -35.75 -5.64 -11.63
N GLU A 530 -36.52 -6.41 -10.87
CA GLU A 530 -37.99 -6.55 -10.98
C GLU A 530 -38.51 -6.91 -12.39
N GLY A 531 -37.71 -7.61 -13.19
CA GLY A 531 -38.06 -8.01 -14.55
C GLY A 531 -37.62 -7.03 -15.64
N ASP A 532 -37.02 -5.91 -15.27
CA ASP A 532 -36.57 -4.87 -16.18
C ASP A 532 -35.03 -4.82 -16.30
N LEU A 533 -34.52 -4.61 -17.53
CA LEU A 533 -33.10 -4.43 -17.80
C LEU A 533 -32.79 -2.95 -18.04
N TYR A 534 -31.96 -2.38 -17.18
CA TYR A 534 -31.47 -1.00 -17.32
C TYR A 534 -30.12 -1.00 -18.03
N ALA A 535 -29.95 -0.12 -19.03
CA ALA A 535 -28.69 0.07 -19.76
C ALA A 535 -28.22 1.51 -19.66
N GLY A 536 -26.95 1.68 -19.30
CA GLY A 536 -26.27 2.97 -19.24
C GLY A 536 -24.99 2.98 -20.08
N GLY A 537 -24.61 4.16 -20.56
CA GLY A 537 -23.43 4.30 -21.38
C GLY A 537 -23.21 5.69 -21.95
N GLY A 538 -22.44 5.76 -23.04
CA GLY A 538 -22.24 7.00 -23.81
C GLY A 538 -23.23 7.22 -24.97
N PHE A 539 -24.17 6.31 -25.13
CA PHE A 539 -25.07 6.32 -26.26
C PHE A 539 -26.13 7.46 -26.20
N THR A 540 -26.59 7.90 -27.37
CA THR A 540 -27.76 8.78 -27.52
C THR A 540 -28.88 8.10 -28.30
N ARG A 541 -28.65 6.84 -28.72
CA ARG A 541 -29.62 5.99 -29.38
C ARG A 541 -29.36 4.53 -29.09
N ILE A 542 -30.39 3.77 -28.74
CA ILE A 542 -30.36 2.33 -28.51
C ILE A 542 -31.41 1.69 -29.44
N GLY A 543 -30.97 0.90 -30.43
CA GLY A 543 -31.83 0.48 -31.54
C GLY A 543 -32.42 1.68 -32.29
N THR A 544 -33.73 1.75 -32.40
CA THR A 544 -34.46 2.88 -33.01
C THR A 544 -34.81 3.99 -32.03
N LEU A 545 -34.71 3.74 -30.71
CA LEU A 545 -35.06 4.68 -29.64
C LEU A 545 -33.99 5.76 -29.45
N ALA A 546 -34.36 7.03 -29.53
CA ALA A 546 -33.53 8.13 -29.06
C ALA A 546 -33.55 8.14 -27.53
N ALA A 547 -32.38 7.85 -26.90
CA ALA A 547 -32.24 7.77 -25.46
C ALA A 547 -30.86 8.31 -25.02
N ASN A 548 -30.87 9.31 -24.14
CA ASN A 548 -29.66 9.98 -23.69
C ASN A 548 -29.00 9.22 -22.55
N ARG A 549 -28.03 8.36 -22.88
CA ARG A 549 -27.09 7.66 -21.96
C ARG A 549 -27.72 6.63 -21.00
N ILE A 550 -29.06 6.57 -20.92
CA ILE A 550 -29.78 5.59 -20.11
C ILE A 550 -31.09 5.19 -20.75
N ALA A 551 -31.43 3.90 -20.68
CA ALA A 551 -32.70 3.35 -21.17
C ALA A 551 -33.07 2.11 -20.33
N VAL A 552 -34.37 1.72 -20.37
CA VAL A 552 -34.87 0.50 -19.73
C VAL A 552 -35.54 -0.39 -20.80
N TRP A 553 -35.22 -1.69 -20.75
CA TRP A 553 -35.93 -2.73 -21.50
C TRP A 553 -37.01 -3.30 -20.61
N LYS A 554 -38.25 -3.05 -21.01
CA LYS A 554 -39.44 -3.41 -20.26
C LYS A 554 -40.52 -3.90 -21.24
N ASN A 555 -41.23 -4.98 -20.88
CA ASN A 555 -42.31 -5.53 -21.72
C ASN A 555 -41.90 -5.80 -23.17
N GLY A 556 -40.65 -6.16 -23.44
CA GLY A 556 -40.16 -6.51 -24.76
C GLY A 556 -39.75 -5.31 -25.66
N GLN A 557 -39.63 -4.09 -25.09
CA GLN A 557 -39.21 -2.89 -25.82
C GLN A 557 -38.32 -2.00 -24.96
N TRP A 558 -37.51 -1.14 -25.63
CA TRP A 558 -36.74 -0.11 -24.97
C TRP A 558 -37.57 1.14 -24.72
N GLU A 559 -37.43 1.71 -23.53
CA GLU A 559 -38.08 2.94 -23.08
C GLU A 559 -37.06 3.93 -22.52
N THR A 560 -37.35 5.23 -22.59
CA THR A 560 -36.53 6.27 -22.02
C THR A 560 -36.80 6.46 -20.53
N LEU A 561 -35.80 6.85 -19.76
CA LEU A 561 -35.98 7.34 -18.40
C LEU A 561 -35.87 8.87 -18.39
N GLY A 562 -37.01 9.57 -18.49
CA GLY A 562 -37.17 10.99 -18.24
C GLY A 562 -36.11 11.93 -18.84
N GLY A 563 -35.89 11.89 -20.14
CA GLY A 563 -34.94 12.77 -20.84
C GLY A 563 -33.46 12.37 -20.74
N GLY A 564 -33.08 11.47 -19.81
CA GLY A 564 -31.72 10.94 -19.67
C GLY A 564 -30.73 11.94 -19.11
N MET A 565 -29.42 11.72 -19.40
CA MET A 565 -28.29 12.48 -18.83
C MET A 565 -27.65 13.40 -19.84
N ASP A 566 -27.23 14.62 -19.39
CA ASP A 566 -26.57 15.60 -20.26
C ASP A 566 -25.46 16.37 -19.48
N GLY A 567 -24.70 17.19 -20.22
CA GLY A 567 -23.58 17.98 -19.67
C GLY A 567 -22.53 18.33 -20.71
N ALA A 568 -21.34 18.67 -20.27
CA ALA A 568 -20.18 18.93 -21.12
C ALA A 568 -19.70 17.67 -21.86
N ALA A 569 -18.70 17.79 -22.71
CA ALA A 569 -18.16 16.68 -23.50
C ALA A 569 -17.79 15.45 -22.63
N GLY A 570 -18.06 14.24 -23.13
CA GLY A 570 -17.76 12.97 -22.48
C GLY A 570 -18.81 12.50 -21.48
N VAL A 571 -20.05 12.93 -21.60
CA VAL A 571 -21.18 12.45 -20.77
C VAL A 571 -21.36 10.95 -20.94
N THR A 572 -21.41 10.25 -19.81
CA THR A 572 -21.62 8.78 -19.77
C THR A 572 -22.21 8.35 -18.44
N VAL A 573 -23.08 7.34 -18.46
CA VAL A 573 -23.51 6.59 -17.27
C VAL A 573 -22.62 5.35 -17.15
N GLN A 574 -21.89 5.22 -16.04
CA GLN A 574 -20.92 4.15 -15.81
C GLN A 574 -21.36 3.14 -14.75
N ALA A 575 -22.35 3.50 -13.94
CA ALA A 575 -22.92 2.62 -12.92
C ALA A 575 -24.42 2.86 -12.78
N ILE A 576 -25.18 1.80 -12.59
CA ILE A 576 -26.62 1.81 -12.30
C ILE A 576 -26.87 0.84 -11.16
N VAL A 577 -27.71 1.22 -10.20
CA VAL A 577 -28.24 0.32 -9.19
C VAL A 577 -29.71 0.66 -8.95
N VAL A 578 -30.52 -0.35 -8.69
CA VAL A 578 -31.96 -0.21 -8.50
C VAL A 578 -32.34 -0.67 -7.09
N ASP A 579 -33.24 0.09 -6.43
CA ASP A 579 -33.79 -0.21 -5.11
C ASP A 579 -35.29 0.06 -5.12
N GLY A 580 -36.09 -0.99 -5.28
CA GLY A 580 -37.53 -0.86 -5.55
C GLY A 580 -37.78 -0.02 -6.81
N THR A 581 -38.57 1.01 -6.72
CA THR A 581 -38.85 1.92 -7.83
C THR A 581 -37.74 2.94 -8.10
N ASN A 582 -36.75 3.07 -7.21
CA ASN A 582 -35.67 4.01 -7.38
C ASN A 582 -34.55 3.46 -8.27
N VAL A 583 -34.16 4.23 -9.29
CA VAL A 583 -32.98 3.93 -10.12
C VAL A 583 -31.92 4.98 -9.84
N PHE A 584 -30.79 4.56 -9.33
CA PHE A 584 -29.61 5.44 -9.14
C PHE A 584 -28.67 5.27 -10.31
N ALA A 585 -28.33 6.38 -10.96
CA ALA A 585 -27.38 6.43 -12.06
C ALA A 585 -26.17 7.29 -11.68
N GLY A 586 -24.99 6.75 -11.87
CA GLY A 586 -23.72 7.40 -11.61
C GLY A 586 -22.83 7.41 -12.84
N GLY A 587 -21.99 8.44 -12.98
CA GLY A 587 -21.12 8.53 -14.13
C GLY A 587 -20.41 9.88 -14.23
N ARG A 588 -20.45 10.47 -15.43
CA ARG A 588 -19.97 11.82 -15.73
C ARG A 588 -21.06 12.60 -16.42
N PHE A 589 -21.80 13.41 -15.69
CA PHE A 589 -22.89 14.25 -16.21
C PHE A 589 -23.23 15.38 -15.24
N ALA A 590 -23.81 16.46 -15.76
CA ALA A 590 -24.17 17.64 -14.98
C ALA A 590 -25.69 17.81 -14.83
N THR A 591 -26.49 17.12 -15.65
CA THR A 591 -27.96 17.17 -15.56
C THR A 591 -28.56 15.77 -15.78
N ALA A 592 -29.70 15.53 -15.16
CA ALA A 592 -30.55 14.36 -15.37
C ALA A 592 -31.98 14.83 -15.60
N GLY A 593 -32.58 14.50 -16.76
CA GLY A 593 -33.90 14.98 -17.14
C GLY A 593 -34.06 16.51 -17.09
N GLY A 594 -32.98 17.25 -17.36
CA GLY A 594 -32.94 18.71 -17.22
C GLY A 594 -32.72 19.26 -15.81
N VAL A 595 -32.70 18.40 -14.77
CA VAL A 595 -32.41 18.79 -13.39
C VAL A 595 -30.87 18.81 -13.18
N ALA A 596 -30.34 19.88 -12.58
CA ALA A 596 -28.93 19.97 -12.26
C ALA A 596 -28.56 18.96 -11.19
N VAL A 597 -27.46 18.21 -11.40
CA VAL A 597 -26.94 17.17 -10.51
C VAL A 597 -25.41 17.09 -10.58
N ASN A 598 -24.77 16.55 -9.55
CA ASN A 598 -23.32 16.34 -9.53
C ASN A 598 -22.97 14.87 -9.75
N ASN A 599 -22.97 14.41 -11.02
CA ASN A 599 -22.52 13.07 -11.42
C ASN A 599 -23.33 11.88 -10.87
N LEU A 600 -24.34 12.13 -10.03
CA LEU A 600 -25.21 11.14 -9.42
C LEU A 600 -26.65 11.62 -9.40
N ALA A 601 -27.55 10.79 -9.88
CA ALA A 601 -28.99 11.11 -9.89
C ALA A 601 -29.84 9.90 -9.49
N ARG A 602 -31.03 10.18 -8.91
CA ARG A 602 -32.05 9.21 -8.54
C ARG A 602 -33.32 9.43 -9.38
N TRP A 603 -33.77 8.41 -10.07
CA TRP A 603 -35.09 8.33 -10.72
C TRP A 603 -36.08 7.73 -9.72
N ASP A 604 -37.23 8.34 -9.49
CA ASP A 604 -38.25 7.89 -8.53
C ASP A 604 -39.41 7.14 -9.18
N GLY A 605 -39.31 6.82 -10.45
CA GLY A 605 -40.37 6.23 -11.26
C GLY A 605 -41.07 7.26 -12.17
N ALA A 606 -40.91 8.56 -11.90
CA ALA A 606 -41.56 9.67 -12.64
C ALA A 606 -40.58 10.76 -13.09
N GLN A 607 -39.64 11.14 -12.25
CA GLN A 607 -38.69 12.21 -12.54
C GLN A 607 -37.32 11.97 -11.86
N TRP A 608 -36.30 12.68 -12.38
CA TRP A 608 -34.93 12.66 -11.84
C TRP A 608 -34.80 13.65 -10.68
N HIS A 609 -34.03 13.24 -9.66
CA HIS A 609 -33.69 14.03 -8.49
C HIS A 609 -32.19 14.02 -8.25
N PRO A 610 -31.59 15.07 -7.67
CA PRO A 610 -30.26 15.03 -7.10
C PRO A 610 -30.21 14.05 -5.91
N VAL A 611 -29.04 13.51 -5.60
CA VAL A 611 -28.82 12.65 -4.42
C VAL A 611 -28.09 13.45 -3.34
N GLY A 612 -28.81 13.83 -2.32
CA GLY A 612 -28.40 14.80 -1.29
C GLY A 612 -29.02 16.18 -1.52
N SER A 613 -28.54 17.17 -0.81
CA SER A 613 -29.09 18.54 -0.84
C SER A 613 -28.26 19.46 -1.75
N PRO A 614 -28.85 20.05 -2.81
CA PRO A 614 -28.16 21.05 -3.64
C PRO A 614 -27.74 22.28 -2.80
N PRO A 615 -26.60 22.93 -3.14
CA PRO A 615 -25.68 22.68 -4.25
C PRO A 615 -24.57 21.64 -3.94
N THR A 616 -24.63 20.97 -2.81
CA THR A 616 -23.63 20.03 -2.36
C THR A 616 -24.03 18.56 -2.56
N ASP A 617 -25.04 18.32 -3.42
CA ASP A 617 -25.50 16.99 -3.82
C ASP A 617 -24.41 16.20 -4.57
N GLY A 618 -24.55 14.87 -4.61
CA GLY A 618 -23.70 13.99 -5.38
C GLY A 618 -22.22 14.03 -5.01
N VAL A 619 -21.34 13.86 -6.02
CA VAL A 619 -19.88 13.79 -5.85
C VAL A 619 -19.16 14.73 -6.83
N TRP A 620 -17.97 15.25 -6.44
CA TRP A 620 -17.21 16.20 -7.26
C TRP A 620 -15.70 15.95 -7.24
N ALA A 621 -15.04 16.29 -8.35
CA ALA A 621 -13.59 16.47 -8.53
C ALA A 621 -13.33 17.15 -9.89
N PRO A 622 -12.11 17.63 -10.19
CA PRO A 622 -11.78 18.20 -11.51
C PRO A 622 -12.01 17.26 -12.69
N ALA A 623 -12.02 15.94 -12.45
CA ALA A 623 -12.28 14.92 -13.49
C ALA A 623 -13.14 13.79 -12.92
N THR A 624 -14.26 14.14 -12.29
CA THR A 624 -15.16 13.19 -11.61
C THR A 624 -15.69 12.11 -12.53
N ALA A 625 -15.70 10.88 -12.05
CA ALA A 625 -16.43 9.75 -12.63
C ALA A 625 -16.86 8.79 -11.51
N ILE A 626 -18.15 8.49 -11.43
CA ILE A 626 -18.66 7.38 -10.62
C ILE A 626 -18.54 6.11 -11.45
N MET A 627 -17.87 5.08 -10.94
CA MET A 627 -17.60 3.84 -11.64
C MET A 627 -18.36 2.64 -11.05
N ALA A 628 -18.77 2.73 -9.79
CA ALA A 628 -19.47 1.66 -9.10
C ALA A 628 -20.54 2.21 -8.15
N LEU A 629 -21.70 1.57 -8.15
CA LEU A 629 -22.80 1.82 -7.21
C LEU A 629 -23.27 0.48 -6.64
N THR A 630 -23.61 0.47 -5.38
CA THR A 630 -24.30 -0.66 -4.74
C THR A 630 -25.15 -0.19 -3.58
N ILE A 631 -26.19 -0.93 -3.24
CA ILE A 631 -27.10 -0.61 -2.13
C ILE A 631 -27.12 -1.77 -1.16
N ARG A 632 -27.15 -1.46 0.12
CA ARG A 632 -27.35 -2.40 1.21
C ARG A 632 -28.04 -1.73 2.39
N ASP A 633 -29.07 -2.37 2.91
CA ASP A 633 -29.84 -1.92 4.08
C ASP A 633 -30.27 -0.43 3.96
N GLY A 634 -30.78 -0.04 2.78
CA GLY A 634 -31.20 1.33 2.49
C GLY A 634 -30.07 2.36 2.31
N ASN A 635 -28.81 1.94 2.42
CA ASN A 635 -27.66 2.81 2.19
C ASN A 635 -27.11 2.65 0.77
N LEU A 636 -26.86 3.76 0.10
CA LEU A 636 -26.18 3.81 -1.20
C LEU A 636 -24.68 3.96 -0.97
N TYR A 637 -23.89 3.07 -1.58
CA TYR A 637 -22.44 3.13 -1.61
C TYR A 637 -21.98 3.56 -3.01
N VAL A 638 -21.14 4.58 -3.05
CA VAL A 638 -20.68 5.23 -4.27
C VAL A 638 -19.16 5.11 -4.38
N GLY A 639 -18.69 4.47 -5.42
CA GLY A 639 -17.27 4.29 -5.73
C GLY A 639 -16.87 4.96 -7.04
N GLY A 640 -15.66 5.54 -7.10
CA GLY A 640 -15.24 6.21 -8.32
C GLY A 640 -13.91 6.95 -8.21
N PHE A 641 -13.77 7.97 -9.05
CA PHE A 641 -12.69 8.94 -9.04
C PHE A 641 -13.27 10.31 -8.68
N PHE A 642 -13.28 10.66 -7.42
CA PHE A 642 -13.78 11.94 -6.90
C PHE A 642 -13.05 12.30 -5.61
N THR A 643 -13.08 13.58 -5.23
CA THR A 643 -12.42 14.09 -4.02
C THR A 643 -13.41 14.39 -2.90
N GLY A 644 -14.70 14.50 -3.21
CA GLY A 644 -15.70 14.81 -2.20
C GLY A 644 -17.09 14.34 -2.54
N ALA A 645 -17.94 14.21 -1.51
CA ALA A 645 -19.33 13.85 -1.58
C ALA A 645 -20.15 14.67 -0.55
N GLY A 646 -21.33 15.17 -0.94
CA GLY A 646 -22.23 15.89 -0.02
C GLY A 646 -21.62 17.14 0.62
N GLY A 647 -20.74 17.87 -0.05
CA GLY A 647 -20.04 19.03 0.52
C GLY A 647 -18.84 18.70 1.41
N GLN A 648 -18.54 17.41 1.62
CA GLN A 648 -17.47 16.94 2.50
C GLN A 648 -16.29 16.38 1.69
N ASN A 649 -15.08 16.47 2.23
CA ASN A 649 -13.89 15.83 1.65
C ASN A 649 -13.95 14.30 1.89
N ILE A 650 -14.57 13.55 0.97
CA ILE A 650 -14.73 12.09 1.01
C ILE A 650 -14.22 11.51 -0.30
N PRO A 651 -12.94 11.14 -0.41
CA PRO A 651 -12.39 10.69 -1.68
C PRO A 651 -12.78 9.25 -2.03
N ALA A 652 -13.14 9.03 -3.27
CA ALA A 652 -13.30 7.77 -4.00
C ALA A 652 -14.35 6.78 -3.49
N LEU A 653 -14.69 6.75 -2.20
CA LEU A 653 -15.68 5.85 -1.60
C LEU A 653 -16.52 6.57 -0.56
N ALA A 654 -17.81 6.67 -0.81
CA ALA A 654 -18.77 7.35 0.07
C ALA A 654 -19.99 6.47 0.33
N ARG A 655 -20.62 6.63 1.50
CA ARG A 655 -21.92 6.08 1.85
C ARG A 655 -22.93 7.21 2.03
N PHE A 656 -24.11 7.05 1.45
CA PHE A 656 -25.28 7.92 1.63
C PHE A 656 -26.41 7.13 2.31
N ASP A 657 -26.89 7.59 3.46
CA ASP A 657 -27.91 6.93 4.27
C ASP A 657 -29.35 7.41 3.96
N GLY A 658 -29.53 8.14 2.89
CA GLY A 658 -30.79 8.82 2.51
C GLY A 658 -30.82 10.30 2.92
N THR A 659 -29.94 10.72 3.81
CA THR A 659 -29.85 12.09 4.35
C THR A 659 -28.41 12.62 4.34
N ASN A 660 -27.47 11.83 4.85
CA ASN A 660 -26.10 12.24 5.09
C ASN A 660 -25.09 11.44 4.27
N TRP A 661 -24.02 12.13 3.85
CA TRP A 661 -22.86 11.50 3.27
C TRP A 661 -21.81 11.21 4.35
N THR A 662 -21.26 10.00 4.34
CA THR A 662 -20.25 9.57 5.33
C THR A 662 -19.13 8.78 4.66
N ARG A 663 -17.93 8.83 5.27
CA ARG A 663 -16.81 7.93 4.93
C ARG A 663 -17.03 6.55 5.55
N LEU A 664 -16.36 5.56 5.01
CA LEU A 664 -16.20 4.25 5.64
C LEU A 664 -14.87 4.28 6.44
N GLY A 665 -14.95 4.44 7.76
CA GLY A 665 -13.79 4.70 8.59
C GLY A 665 -13.06 5.98 8.17
N SER A 666 -11.74 5.96 8.15
CA SER A 666 -10.91 7.07 7.63
C SER A 666 -10.91 7.14 6.09
N GLY A 667 -11.57 6.19 5.40
CA GLY A 667 -11.69 6.15 3.94
C GLY A 667 -10.54 5.46 3.23
N LEU A 668 -10.49 5.62 1.90
CA LEU A 668 -9.39 5.12 1.09
C LEU A 668 -8.30 6.19 0.94
N ARG A 669 -7.04 5.74 0.92
CA ARG A 669 -5.88 6.61 0.67
C ARG A 669 -5.38 6.42 -0.77
N GLY A 670 -4.85 7.49 -1.39
CA GLY A 670 -4.22 7.45 -2.69
C GLY A 670 -2.71 7.21 -2.60
N TRP A 671 -2.06 6.91 -3.73
CA TRP A 671 -0.61 6.89 -3.84
C TRP A 671 -0.09 8.33 -3.83
N GLU A 672 0.70 8.71 -2.85
CA GLU A 672 1.16 10.10 -2.68
C GLU A 672 1.99 10.62 -3.87
N VAL A 673 2.61 9.73 -4.64
CA VAL A 673 3.58 10.09 -5.69
C VAL A 673 2.97 10.19 -7.08
N ALA A 674 2.04 9.30 -7.45
CA ALA A 674 1.58 9.19 -8.84
C ALA A 674 0.10 9.55 -9.04
N THR A 675 -0.74 9.22 -8.08
CA THR A 675 -2.19 9.48 -8.13
C THR A 675 -2.69 9.77 -6.71
N PRO A 676 -2.67 11.04 -6.26
CA PRO A 676 -3.02 11.41 -4.89
C PRO A 676 -4.48 11.08 -4.53
N VAL A 677 -5.35 10.90 -5.54
CA VAL A 677 -6.74 10.52 -5.34
C VAL A 677 -6.90 9.02 -5.60
N PRO A 678 -7.37 8.23 -4.62
CA PRO A 678 -7.68 6.82 -4.84
C PRO A 678 -8.77 6.66 -5.91
N ARG A 679 -8.87 5.46 -6.49
CA ARG A 679 -9.90 5.15 -7.49
C ARG A 679 -10.57 3.84 -7.13
N VAL A 680 -11.89 3.86 -6.96
CA VAL A 680 -12.72 2.66 -6.86
C VAL A 680 -13.32 2.38 -8.23
N ARG A 681 -13.06 1.18 -8.75
CA ARG A 681 -13.57 0.75 -10.07
C ARG A 681 -14.77 -0.18 -9.96
N THR A 682 -14.82 -0.95 -8.88
CA THR A 682 -15.80 -2.01 -8.71
C THR A 682 -16.07 -2.27 -7.23
N MET A 683 -17.28 -2.67 -6.92
CA MET A 683 -17.72 -3.06 -5.60
C MET A 683 -18.65 -4.27 -5.69
N ALA A 684 -18.58 -5.16 -4.71
CA ALA A 684 -19.50 -6.30 -4.60
C ALA A 684 -19.76 -6.64 -3.14
N TRP A 685 -20.99 -7.04 -2.81
CA TRP A 685 -21.35 -7.58 -1.52
C TRP A 685 -21.17 -9.10 -1.48
N GLN A 686 -20.58 -9.58 -0.41
CA GLN A 686 -20.58 -10.98 -0.03
C GLN A 686 -20.97 -11.07 1.42
N GLU A 687 -22.10 -11.68 1.71
CA GLU A 687 -22.70 -11.68 3.06
C GLU A 687 -22.80 -10.25 3.65
N ASN A 688 -22.15 -9.98 4.78
CA ASN A 688 -22.14 -8.69 5.48
C ASN A 688 -20.90 -7.82 5.17
N ALA A 689 -20.13 -8.20 4.16
CA ALA A 689 -18.91 -7.48 3.79
C ALA A 689 -19.00 -6.87 2.39
N LEU A 690 -18.57 -5.60 2.29
CA LEU A 690 -18.38 -4.89 1.02
C LEU A 690 -16.94 -5.09 0.56
N TRP A 691 -16.77 -5.69 -0.60
CA TRP A 691 -15.52 -5.77 -1.32
C TRP A 691 -15.34 -4.56 -2.22
N VAL A 692 -14.19 -3.95 -2.18
CA VAL A 692 -13.84 -2.74 -2.92
C VAL A 692 -12.58 -3.01 -3.73
N GLY A 693 -12.68 -2.86 -5.04
CA GLY A 693 -11.55 -3.04 -5.96
C GLY A 693 -11.25 -1.80 -6.78
N GLY A 694 -9.95 -1.55 -7.03
CA GLY A 694 -9.58 -0.36 -7.78
C GLY A 694 -8.09 -0.09 -7.86
N LEU A 695 -7.69 1.11 -7.51
CA LEU A 695 -6.30 1.58 -7.45
C LEU A 695 -6.12 2.44 -6.19
N PHE A 696 -5.64 1.84 -5.12
CA PHE A 696 -5.35 2.47 -3.84
C PHE A 696 -4.37 1.61 -3.03
N PRO A 697 -3.50 2.20 -2.18
CA PRO A 697 -2.55 1.46 -1.34
C PRO A 697 -3.11 1.10 0.03
N ALA A 698 -4.15 1.79 0.51
CA ALA A 698 -4.65 1.59 1.86
C ALA A 698 -6.15 1.90 2.01
N ALA A 699 -6.78 1.26 2.99
CA ALA A 699 -8.15 1.47 3.43
C ALA A 699 -8.17 1.67 4.95
N GLY A 700 -8.63 2.85 5.38
CA GLY A 700 -8.45 3.28 6.76
C GLY A 700 -6.96 3.42 7.11
N ASN A 701 -6.57 2.83 8.23
CA ASN A 701 -5.20 2.73 8.68
C ASN A 701 -4.51 1.40 8.28
N LYS A 702 -5.10 0.64 7.34
CA LYS A 702 -4.60 -0.68 6.92
C LYS A 702 -4.09 -0.67 5.51
N SER A 703 -2.98 -1.37 5.26
CA SER A 703 -2.49 -1.65 3.91
C SER A 703 -3.52 -2.51 3.17
N ALA A 704 -3.88 -2.12 1.94
CA ALA A 704 -4.90 -2.80 1.14
C ALA A 704 -4.65 -2.53 -0.33
N VAL A 705 -3.70 -3.25 -0.92
CA VAL A 705 -3.24 -2.95 -2.28
C VAL A 705 -4.29 -3.35 -3.32
N SER A 706 -5.01 -2.33 -3.80
CA SER A 706 -6.03 -2.42 -4.85
C SER A 706 -7.27 -3.25 -4.51
N LEU A 707 -7.29 -4.00 -3.39
CA LEU A 707 -8.42 -4.76 -2.88
C LEU A 707 -8.59 -4.53 -1.39
N ALA A 708 -9.80 -4.17 -0.96
CA ALA A 708 -10.15 -4.01 0.43
C ALA A 708 -11.51 -4.67 0.75
N ARG A 709 -11.68 -5.11 1.99
CA ARG A 709 -12.92 -5.69 2.50
C ARG A 709 -13.38 -4.88 3.72
N TRP A 710 -14.58 -4.32 3.63
CA TRP A 710 -15.25 -3.60 4.71
C TRP A 710 -16.36 -4.45 5.32
N VAL A 711 -16.28 -4.73 6.62
CA VAL A 711 -17.32 -5.49 7.34
C VAL A 711 -18.41 -4.53 7.83
N ALA A 712 -19.56 -4.54 7.20
CA ALA A 712 -20.64 -3.60 7.49
C ALA A 712 -21.22 -3.77 8.89
N HIS A 713 -21.42 -5.01 9.33
CA HIS A 713 -21.96 -5.35 10.65
C HIS A 713 -21.14 -6.52 11.23
N PRO A 714 -20.04 -6.24 11.94
CA PRO A 714 -19.26 -7.31 12.56
C PRO A 714 -20.11 -7.99 13.64
N ALA A 715 -20.48 -9.24 13.38
CA ALA A 715 -21.29 -10.06 14.30
C ALA A 715 -20.35 -10.85 15.22
N MET A 716 -19.49 -10.17 15.98
CA MET A 716 -18.59 -10.83 16.93
C MET A 716 -19.41 -11.43 18.08
N ARG A 717 -19.13 -12.69 18.42
CA ARG A 717 -19.75 -13.41 19.54
C ARG A 717 -18.68 -14.11 20.36
N LEU A 718 -18.78 -13.99 21.68
CA LEU A 718 -18.01 -14.83 22.59
C LEU A 718 -18.83 -16.07 22.94
N SER A 719 -18.18 -17.24 22.99
CA SER A 719 -18.79 -18.43 23.55
C SER A 719 -18.94 -18.31 25.06
N VAL A 720 -19.83 -19.07 25.63
CA VAL A 720 -19.83 -19.31 27.09
C VAL A 720 -18.48 -19.90 27.47
N PRO A 721 -17.78 -19.37 28.51
CA PRO A 721 -16.50 -19.92 28.92
C PRO A 721 -16.62 -21.41 29.29
N GLU A 722 -15.74 -22.25 28.74
CA GLU A 722 -15.64 -23.68 29.02
C GLU A 722 -14.54 -23.89 30.06
N SER A 723 -14.88 -24.56 31.19
CA SER A 723 -13.89 -24.93 32.21
C SER A 723 -12.94 -26.00 31.68
N MET A 724 -11.66 -25.83 31.88
CA MET A 724 -10.60 -26.80 31.55
C MET A 724 -10.14 -27.55 32.80
N GLU A 725 -9.45 -28.70 32.62
CA GLU A 725 -8.95 -29.54 33.72
C GLU A 725 -7.93 -28.82 34.64
N ASN A 726 -7.30 -27.76 34.14
CA ASN A 726 -6.29 -26.94 34.87
C ASN A 726 -6.87 -25.67 35.52
N GLU A 727 -8.17 -25.62 35.78
CA GLU A 727 -8.91 -24.46 36.32
C GLU A 727 -8.91 -23.21 35.43
N ALA A 728 -8.36 -23.27 34.23
CA ALA A 728 -8.45 -22.19 33.26
C ALA A 728 -9.79 -22.20 32.51
N TRP A 729 -10.16 -21.05 31.95
CA TRP A 729 -11.36 -20.89 31.13
C TRP A 729 -10.98 -20.76 29.64
N ARG A 730 -11.58 -21.60 28.81
CA ARG A 730 -11.49 -21.47 27.34
C ARG A 730 -12.62 -20.60 26.85
N ILE A 731 -12.27 -19.58 26.06
CA ILE A 731 -13.22 -18.63 25.46
C ILE A 731 -12.98 -18.59 23.97
N ARG A 732 -14.05 -18.64 23.19
CA ARG A 732 -13.98 -18.56 21.73
C ARG A 732 -14.67 -17.31 21.25
N ALA A 733 -13.99 -16.55 20.38
CA ALA A 733 -14.57 -15.42 19.66
C ALA A 733 -14.87 -15.87 18.22
N SER A 734 -16.11 -15.73 17.78
CA SER A 734 -16.56 -16.02 16.43
C SER A 734 -17.04 -14.76 15.71
N GLY A 735 -17.08 -14.78 14.36
CA GLY A 735 -17.39 -13.62 13.54
C GLY A 735 -16.26 -12.58 13.50
N VAL A 736 -15.03 -13.02 13.77
CA VAL A 736 -13.84 -12.16 13.92
C VAL A 736 -12.94 -12.15 12.70
N THR A 737 -13.26 -12.93 11.67
CA THR A 737 -12.39 -13.11 10.48
C THR A 737 -11.97 -11.78 9.85
N GLY A 738 -10.65 -11.52 9.81
CA GLY A 738 -10.05 -10.31 9.24
C GLY A 738 -10.17 -9.07 10.14
N LEU A 739 -10.59 -9.22 11.41
CA LEU A 739 -10.73 -8.12 12.35
C LEU A 739 -9.67 -8.21 13.44
N ARG A 740 -9.22 -7.05 13.94
CA ARG A 740 -8.44 -6.95 15.17
C ARG A 740 -9.35 -6.57 16.31
N PHE A 741 -9.15 -7.18 17.46
CA PHE A 741 -9.99 -6.94 18.62
C PHE A 741 -9.22 -7.21 19.93
N VAL A 742 -9.75 -6.63 21.01
CA VAL A 742 -9.32 -6.91 22.37
C VAL A 742 -10.42 -7.72 23.06
N VAL A 743 -10.05 -8.70 23.86
CA VAL A 743 -10.92 -9.33 24.83
C VAL A 743 -10.63 -8.71 26.19
N GLU A 744 -11.65 -8.15 26.79
CA GLU A 744 -11.58 -7.56 28.11
C GLU A 744 -12.44 -8.36 29.11
N SER A 745 -12.00 -8.39 30.36
CA SER A 745 -12.76 -8.97 31.47
C SER A 745 -13.07 -7.96 32.56
N SER A 746 -14.16 -8.19 33.26
CA SER A 746 -14.59 -7.40 34.43
C SER A 746 -15.18 -8.32 35.48
N THR A 747 -15.05 -7.96 36.76
CA THR A 747 -15.69 -8.62 37.90
C THR A 747 -16.96 -7.92 38.35
N ASP A 748 -17.17 -6.65 37.92
CA ASP A 748 -18.24 -5.77 38.40
C ASP A 748 -19.04 -5.08 37.28
N LEU A 749 -18.69 -5.31 36.02
CA LEU A 749 -19.25 -4.66 34.82
C LEU A 749 -18.98 -3.14 34.71
N GLN A 750 -18.17 -2.59 35.61
CA GLN A 750 -17.81 -1.15 35.59
C GLN A 750 -16.38 -0.96 35.13
N GLU A 751 -15.43 -1.65 35.71
CA GLU A 751 -14.03 -1.61 35.30
C GLU A 751 -13.69 -2.81 34.43
N TRP A 752 -13.10 -2.54 33.26
CA TRP A 752 -12.72 -3.54 32.28
C TRP A 752 -11.23 -3.56 32.09
N THR A 753 -10.64 -4.74 32.20
CA THR A 753 -9.20 -4.97 32.02
C THR A 753 -8.96 -5.80 30.79
N GLU A 754 -8.01 -5.39 29.97
CA GLU A 754 -7.58 -6.15 28.81
C GLU A 754 -6.99 -7.50 29.25
N CYS A 755 -7.57 -8.60 28.72
CA CYS A 755 -7.04 -9.94 28.89
C CYS A 755 -6.06 -10.30 27.79
N THR A 756 -6.40 -10.00 26.56
CA THR A 756 -5.62 -10.36 25.37
C THR A 756 -6.09 -9.63 24.15
N ARG A 757 -5.19 -9.55 23.14
CA ARG A 757 -5.50 -9.05 21.80
C ARG A 757 -5.61 -10.19 20.82
N GLY A 758 -6.67 -10.17 20.03
CA GLY A 758 -6.92 -11.14 18.98
C GLY A 758 -6.72 -10.56 17.59
N GLN A 759 -6.24 -11.40 16.69
CA GLN A 759 -6.29 -11.18 15.25
C GLN A 759 -7.14 -12.30 14.66
N GLY A 760 -8.15 -11.97 13.89
CA GLY A 760 -9.09 -12.94 13.33
C GLY A 760 -8.52 -13.73 12.16
N ASP A 761 -7.41 -14.41 12.37
CA ASP A 761 -6.79 -15.31 11.40
C ASP A 761 -7.57 -16.62 11.27
N THR A 762 -8.20 -17.03 12.39
CA THR A 762 -9.09 -18.18 12.49
C THR A 762 -10.47 -17.76 12.97
N ASP A 763 -11.49 -18.50 12.63
CA ASP A 763 -12.86 -18.31 13.14
C ASP A 763 -13.48 -19.67 13.46
N PRO A 764 -13.71 -20.03 14.76
CA PRO A 764 -13.50 -19.17 15.93
C PRO A 764 -12.02 -18.98 16.32
N TRP A 765 -11.69 -17.83 16.87
CA TRP A 765 -10.44 -17.56 17.55
C TRP A 765 -10.55 -17.93 19.02
N GLU A 766 -9.52 -18.56 19.60
CA GLU A 766 -9.58 -19.10 20.96
C GLU A 766 -8.49 -18.50 21.85
N PHE A 767 -8.81 -18.26 23.12
CA PHE A 767 -7.82 -17.98 24.15
C PHE A 767 -8.17 -18.65 25.48
N GLN A 768 -7.19 -18.73 26.37
CA GLN A 768 -7.33 -19.30 27.70
C GLN A 768 -7.10 -18.21 28.76
N ASP A 769 -8.06 -18.03 29.66
CA ASP A 769 -7.89 -17.20 30.85
C ASP A 769 -7.51 -18.09 32.03
N ALA A 770 -6.28 -17.97 32.51
CA ALA A 770 -5.73 -18.72 33.63
C ALA A 770 -6.12 -18.16 35.01
N SER A 771 -6.87 -17.05 35.08
CA SER A 771 -7.25 -16.42 36.34
C SER A 771 -8.46 -17.14 36.97
N SER A 772 -8.23 -17.93 37.99
CA SER A 772 -9.16 -18.95 38.50
C SER A 772 -10.13 -18.53 39.63
N SER A 773 -10.10 -17.28 40.15
CA SER A 773 -10.62 -17.05 41.51
C SER A 773 -11.92 -16.24 41.64
N SER A 774 -12.51 -15.70 40.55
CA SER A 774 -13.74 -14.89 40.61
C SER A 774 -14.60 -15.03 39.36
N PRO A 775 -15.92 -14.97 39.46
CA PRO A 775 -16.77 -14.87 38.29
C PRO A 775 -16.42 -13.63 37.46
N ARG A 776 -16.23 -13.81 36.19
CA ARG A 776 -15.87 -12.72 35.26
C ARG A 776 -16.85 -12.59 34.12
N PHE A 777 -17.04 -11.37 33.72
CA PHE A 777 -17.73 -10.99 32.48
C PHE A 777 -16.67 -10.75 31.41
N TYR A 778 -16.98 -11.08 30.17
CA TYR A 778 -16.07 -10.87 29.03
C TYR A 778 -16.79 -10.09 27.95
N ARG A 779 -16.06 -9.21 27.29
CA ARG A 779 -16.52 -8.52 26.08
C ARG A 779 -15.41 -8.47 25.03
N THR A 780 -15.81 -8.35 23.76
CA THR A 780 -14.90 -8.03 22.66
C THR A 780 -15.04 -6.59 22.25
N VAL A 781 -13.92 -5.94 22.01
CA VAL A 781 -13.83 -4.55 21.55
C VAL A 781 -13.02 -4.54 20.27
N LEU A 782 -13.55 -3.97 19.18
CA LEU A 782 -12.79 -3.83 17.92
C LEU A 782 -11.65 -2.84 18.11
N CYS A 783 -10.47 -3.23 17.57
CA CYS A 783 -9.31 -2.36 17.49
C CYS A 783 -9.12 -1.89 16.06
N PRO A 784 -9.00 -0.58 15.86
CA PRO A 784 -8.71 0.03 14.55
C PRO A 784 -7.40 -0.42 13.92
#